data_50048685be0038bde97864f51b284850
#
_entry.id   50048685be0038bde97864f51b284850
#
_cell.length_a   1.000
_cell.length_b   1.000
_cell.length_c   1.000
_cell.angle_alpha   90.00
_cell.angle_beta   90.00
_cell.angle_gamma   90.00
#
_symmetry.space_group_name_H-M   'P 1'
#
loop_
_entity.id
_entity.type
_entity.pdbx_description
1 polymer ?
#
loop_
_entity_poly.entity_id
_entity_poly.type
_entity_poly.pdbx_seq_one_letter_code
_entity_poly.pdbx_strand_id
1 'polypeptide(L)'
;MAYQSEAALEQQFIEQLNKQEYTTVAIPDYDALVENFKVQFEAFNAPKLDTPITDKEWERIFNLMLGKSVFQSAKILRDKFVLEREDGTKVYLSFFDQDHTKNIFQVTHQTTVVGKYVNRYDVTILVNGLPLIQVELKRRGIDIREAVNQVMRYKKHSYNGLYHFIQLFIVSNGVDTKYFANSDRDLMYSLAFFWTDFNNVRITNLKDFSISFLARDHIIKMLTRYTILNDTDKILMVMRPYQVYAVEALIRQATLTNRNAYIWHTTGAGKTLTSFKTAQILAANPNIKKVIFLVDRKDLDSQTTEEFNKFEAGSVDVTDRTDVLARQMKDKNRQLIVTTMQKMANAVKRPQYEKVMDAYKDEKVVFIIDECHRSQFGDMHKDIVRHFRKAQFFGFTGTPRFEVNGKTEGKITQTTEMLFGECLHNYLIKDAIFDNNVLGFHIEYIKTMEGDFDWDDPTLADAIDIGELYMSDERMSLIANHIIQNHKAKTRNGQYTAIFAVSSIDALVKYYDIFKKIKHDLNISGIFSYGQNEDAEGKDEHSRDSLERIIKDYNEMYGTNFSTDTFSAYHKDISDRVKGKKTKSLDILIVVNMFLTGFDSKPLSVLYVDKDLKYHDLLQAYSRTNRVEKETKPFGIIICYRNLKKRTDDALTLFSKSQDTSGIVVPGYQYFVEKFNEMVMKLKEIALFPESVDTMQNEDDQKKFVVTFRELTKYLQSLQTFIEFSFDQDALIMSEQEYQDYKSKYLMLYSRQKTDREVVSVLNDVDFCIELMESDRINVAYIMNLIRNIHFDDPKQKDYDIKHIKDELGRTDNPQLLRKVEILQAFLDRVVVGLESADEIDAAYNDFENEAKREEIVAFAKTEDIDASMLTDIISEYEFSGTMDAGNIRDRIEKPLPLLKKRSLVNRIVDFIRQHTEKYQ
;
A
#
# COMPACT_ATOMS: atom_id res chain seq x y z
N MET A 1 -6.30 27.30 -30.00
CA MET A 1 -5.50 26.20 -30.62
C MET A 1 -6.50 25.28 -31.30
N ALA A 2 -6.18 24.83 -32.53
CA ALA A 2 -7.09 23.92 -33.24
C ALA A 2 -7.28 22.62 -32.46
N TYR A 3 -8.50 22.14 -32.42
CA TYR A 3 -8.91 20.91 -31.79
C TYR A 3 -8.22 19.72 -32.49
N GLN A 4 -7.36 18.96 -31.75
CA GLN A 4 -6.67 17.79 -32.28
C GLN A 4 -7.53 16.56 -32.03
N SER A 5 -7.98 15.88 -33.11
CA SER A 5 -8.70 14.62 -32.99
C SER A 5 -7.80 13.45 -32.56
N GLU A 6 -8.38 12.39 -32.03
CA GLU A 6 -7.65 11.13 -31.70
C GLU A 6 -6.91 10.59 -32.92
N ALA A 7 -7.57 10.57 -34.10
CA ALA A 7 -6.97 10.09 -35.35
C ALA A 7 -5.74 10.92 -35.77
N ALA A 8 -5.78 12.25 -35.59
CA ALA A 8 -4.63 13.10 -35.88
C ALA A 8 -3.47 12.86 -34.88
N LEU A 9 -3.77 12.60 -33.63
CA LEU A 9 -2.78 12.25 -32.60
C LEU A 9 -2.14 10.89 -32.91
N GLU A 10 -2.94 9.90 -33.28
CA GLU A 10 -2.51 8.56 -33.68
C GLU A 10 -1.58 8.62 -34.89
N GLN A 11 -1.95 9.36 -35.94
CA GLN A 11 -1.14 9.50 -37.14
C GLN A 11 0.23 10.15 -36.82
N GLN A 12 0.25 11.22 -36.04
CA GLN A 12 1.50 11.87 -35.62
C GLN A 12 2.39 10.95 -34.81
N PHE A 13 1.81 10.13 -33.94
CA PHE A 13 2.53 9.17 -33.14
C PHE A 13 3.18 8.07 -34.01
N ILE A 14 2.44 7.51 -34.96
CA ILE A 14 2.97 6.53 -35.92
C ILE A 14 4.11 7.13 -36.77
N GLU A 15 3.94 8.34 -37.27
CA GLU A 15 5.01 9.04 -38.01
C GLU A 15 6.28 9.25 -37.16
N GLN A 16 6.09 9.51 -35.85
CA GLN A 16 7.21 9.65 -34.92
C GLN A 16 7.93 8.30 -34.69
N LEU A 17 7.20 7.19 -34.59
CA LEU A 17 7.78 5.84 -34.48
C LEU A 17 8.52 5.46 -35.78
N ASN A 18 7.97 5.76 -36.94
CA ASN A 18 8.65 5.52 -38.22
C ASN A 18 10.00 6.26 -38.32
N LYS A 19 10.10 7.48 -37.76
CA LYS A 19 11.38 8.21 -37.67
C LYS A 19 12.39 7.52 -36.75
N GLN A 20 11.95 6.65 -35.87
CA GLN A 20 12.76 5.83 -34.99
C GLN A 20 12.96 4.40 -35.52
N GLU A 21 12.73 4.24 -36.86
CA GLU A 21 12.95 2.99 -37.58
C GLU A 21 12.01 1.83 -37.16
N TYR A 22 10.78 2.16 -36.75
CA TYR A 22 9.68 1.21 -36.69
C TYR A 22 9.04 1.09 -38.06
N THR A 23 8.64 -0.10 -38.45
CA THR A 23 7.97 -0.34 -39.72
C THR A 23 6.47 -0.41 -39.50
N THR A 24 5.70 0.46 -40.15
CA THR A 24 4.24 0.39 -40.11
C THR A 24 3.74 -0.78 -40.95
N VAL A 25 2.87 -1.61 -40.35
CA VAL A 25 2.27 -2.78 -40.98
C VAL A 25 0.76 -2.75 -40.81
N ALA A 26 0.03 -3.21 -41.83
CA ALA A 26 -1.43 -3.30 -41.79
C ALA A 26 -1.83 -4.66 -41.21
N ILE A 27 -2.39 -4.68 -40.02
CA ILE A 27 -2.91 -5.87 -39.32
C ILE A 27 -4.36 -5.58 -38.94
N PRO A 28 -5.32 -5.88 -39.82
CA PRO A 28 -6.73 -5.52 -39.63
C PRO A 28 -7.41 -6.34 -38.52
N ASP A 29 -6.96 -7.57 -38.30
CA ASP A 29 -7.59 -8.51 -37.37
C ASP A 29 -6.57 -9.46 -36.71
N TYR A 30 -7.10 -10.37 -35.87
CA TYR A 30 -6.28 -11.33 -35.14
C TYR A 30 -5.58 -12.37 -36.02
N ASP A 31 -6.24 -12.82 -37.11
CA ASP A 31 -5.65 -13.82 -38.02
C ASP A 31 -4.45 -13.23 -38.77
N ALA A 32 -4.56 -11.98 -39.21
CA ALA A 32 -3.45 -11.23 -39.79
C ALA A 32 -2.30 -11.00 -38.79
N LEU A 33 -2.58 -10.84 -37.48
CA LEU A 33 -1.58 -10.76 -36.43
C LEU A 33 -0.81 -12.08 -36.30
N VAL A 34 -1.53 -13.21 -36.29
CA VAL A 34 -0.94 -14.55 -36.21
C VAL A 34 -0.04 -14.81 -37.42
N GLU A 35 -0.47 -14.46 -38.61
CA GLU A 35 0.33 -14.65 -39.82
C GLU A 35 1.58 -13.76 -39.83
N ASN A 36 1.44 -12.49 -39.45
CA ASN A 36 2.59 -11.59 -39.31
C ASN A 36 3.58 -12.13 -38.27
N PHE A 37 3.06 -12.65 -37.12
CA PHE A 37 3.92 -13.25 -36.11
C PHE A 37 4.74 -14.41 -36.68
N LYS A 38 4.13 -15.35 -37.42
CA LYS A 38 4.84 -16.46 -38.03
C LYS A 38 6.02 -15.99 -38.90
N VAL A 39 5.72 -15.06 -39.80
CA VAL A 39 6.72 -14.51 -40.75
C VAL A 39 7.87 -13.82 -39.97
N GLN A 40 7.57 -12.96 -39.04
CA GLN A 40 8.61 -12.19 -38.32
C GLN A 40 9.42 -13.05 -37.35
N PHE A 41 8.75 -13.98 -36.65
CA PHE A 41 9.42 -14.91 -35.74
C PHE A 41 10.40 -15.85 -36.46
N GLU A 42 10.01 -16.35 -37.63
CA GLU A 42 10.86 -17.16 -38.48
C GLU A 42 12.02 -16.35 -39.02
N ALA A 43 11.78 -15.14 -39.52
CA ALA A 43 12.84 -14.24 -39.99
C ALA A 43 13.86 -13.89 -38.88
N PHE A 44 13.36 -13.61 -37.67
CA PHE A 44 14.22 -13.34 -36.50
C PHE A 44 15.08 -14.54 -36.11
N ASN A 45 14.54 -15.76 -36.19
CA ASN A 45 15.26 -16.99 -35.86
C ASN A 45 15.98 -17.63 -37.06
N ALA A 46 15.86 -17.07 -38.26
CA ALA A 46 16.45 -17.64 -39.46
C ALA A 46 17.93 -18.07 -39.32
N PRO A 47 18.83 -17.33 -38.59
CA PRO A 47 20.20 -17.77 -38.40
C PRO A 47 20.36 -19.10 -37.60
N LYS A 48 19.27 -19.58 -36.97
CA LYS A 48 19.25 -20.83 -36.19
C LYS A 48 18.48 -21.95 -36.89
N LEU A 49 17.84 -21.66 -38.01
CA LEU A 49 16.96 -22.55 -38.74
C LEU A 49 17.62 -22.97 -40.06
N ASP A 50 17.85 -24.25 -40.21
CA ASP A 50 18.37 -24.84 -41.49
C ASP A 50 17.26 -24.93 -42.57
N THR A 51 16.00 -25.06 -42.14
CA THR A 51 14.81 -25.11 -42.99
C THR A 51 13.63 -24.35 -42.33
N PRO A 52 12.66 -23.86 -43.12
CA PRO A 52 11.50 -23.20 -42.57
C PRO A 52 10.74 -24.04 -41.54
N ILE A 53 9.99 -23.38 -40.67
CA ILE A 53 9.16 -24.02 -39.63
C ILE A 53 7.93 -24.63 -40.32
N THR A 54 7.66 -25.92 -40.13
CA THR A 54 6.53 -26.60 -40.72
C THR A 54 5.23 -26.29 -39.95
N ASP A 55 4.07 -26.54 -40.59
CA ASP A 55 2.76 -26.28 -39.94
C ASP A 55 2.60 -27.08 -38.65
N LYS A 56 3.06 -28.32 -38.56
CA LYS A 56 3.03 -29.10 -37.34
C LYS A 56 3.93 -28.54 -36.22
N GLU A 57 5.08 -27.99 -36.61
CA GLU A 57 5.96 -27.31 -35.67
C GLU A 57 5.35 -25.99 -35.17
N TRP A 58 4.64 -25.28 -36.04
CA TRP A 58 3.86 -24.11 -35.66
C TRP A 58 2.74 -24.46 -34.67
N GLU A 59 2.01 -25.56 -34.86
CA GLU A 59 1.04 -26.03 -33.89
C GLU A 59 1.67 -26.27 -32.50
N ARG A 60 2.87 -26.87 -32.46
CA ARG A 60 3.60 -27.09 -31.21
C ARG A 60 4.00 -25.75 -30.54
N ILE A 61 4.48 -24.77 -31.31
CA ILE A 61 4.83 -23.44 -30.82
C ILE A 61 3.59 -22.76 -30.22
N PHE A 62 2.48 -22.75 -30.94
CA PHE A 62 1.23 -22.14 -30.48
C PHE A 62 0.63 -22.86 -29.27
N ASN A 63 0.69 -24.19 -29.20
CA ASN A 63 0.25 -24.94 -28.02
C ASN A 63 1.04 -24.58 -26.76
N LEU A 64 2.32 -24.24 -26.90
CA LEU A 64 3.09 -23.73 -25.77
C LEU A 64 2.69 -22.30 -25.39
N MET A 65 2.46 -21.45 -26.37
CA MET A 65 2.26 -20.02 -26.19
C MET A 65 0.82 -19.69 -25.72
N LEU A 66 -0.19 -20.32 -26.31
CA LEU A 66 -1.58 -19.96 -26.12
C LEU A 66 -2.16 -20.55 -24.81
N GLY A 67 -3.22 -19.94 -24.31
CA GLY A 67 -3.94 -20.37 -23.11
C GLY A 67 -3.17 -20.14 -21.80
N LYS A 68 -2.18 -19.25 -21.81
CA LYS A 68 -1.37 -18.88 -20.64
C LYS A 68 -1.86 -17.58 -20.02
N SER A 69 -1.56 -17.40 -18.73
CA SER A 69 -1.73 -16.10 -18.06
C SER A 69 -0.68 -15.08 -18.56
N VAL A 70 -0.91 -13.80 -18.28
CA VAL A 70 0.06 -12.72 -18.59
C VAL A 70 1.43 -13.03 -17.97
N PHE A 71 1.44 -13.49 -16.72
CA PHE A 71 2.68 -13.86 -16.03
C PHE A 71 3.40 -15.03 -16.72
N GLN A 72 2.66 -16.07 -17.09
CA GLN A 72 3.24 -17.23 -17.79
C GLN A 72 3.77 -16.84 -19.18
N SER A 73 3.04 -16.02 -19.92
CA SER A 73 3.47 -15.49 -21.24
C SER A 73 4.75 -14.67 -21.10
N ALA A 74 4.85 -13.82 -20.08
CA ALA A 74 6.06 -13.06 -19.80
C ALA A 74 7.27 -13.93 -19.43
N LYS A 75 7.04 -15.08 -18.79
CA LYS A 75 8.09 -16.06 -18.49
C LYS A 75 8.58 -16.76 -19.76
N ILE A 76 7.65 -17.22 -20.60
CA ILE A 76 7.95 -17.82 -21.91
C ILE A 76 8.81 -16.89 -22.76
N LEU A 77 8.51 -15.60 -22.81
CA LEU A 77 9.30 -14.61 -23.58
C LEU A 77 10.78 -14.54 -23.16
N ARG A 78 11.09 -14.84 -21.90
CA ARG A 78 12.46 -14.73 -21.34
C ARG A 78 13.23 -16.02 -21.40
N ASP A 79 12.54 -17.13 -21.65
CA ASP A 79 13.15 -18.44 -21.77
C ASP A 79 13.51 -18.72 -23.24
N LYS A 80 14.45 -19.62 -23.45
CA LYS A 80 14.71 -20.21 -24.78
C LYS A 80 13.70 -21.30 -25.05
N PHE A 81 12.99 -21.21 -26.16
CA PHE A 81 12.08 -22.25 -26.58
C PHE A 81 12.86 -23.36 -27.32
N VAL A 82 12.69 -24.60 -26.86
CA VAL A 82 13.30 -25.76 -27.53
C VAL A 82 12.26 -26.34 -28.48
N LEU A 83 12.49 -26.13 -29.78
CA LEU A 83 11.71 -26.76 -30.84
C LEU A 83 12.37 -28.09 -31.21
N GLU A 84 11.64 -29.19 -31.07
CA GLU A 84 12.02 -30.49 -31.62
C GLU A 84 11.45 -30.58 -33.02
N ARG A 85 12.37 -30.63 -34.00
CA ARG A 85 12.09 -30.72 -35.44
C ARG A 85 11.51 -32.08 -35.80
N GLU A 86 10.88 -32.18 -36.98
CA GLU A 86 10.31 -33.45 -37.48
C GLU A 86 11.38 -34.51 -37.69
N ASP A 87 12.64 -34.15 -37.96
CA ASP A 87 13.80 -35.03 -38.08
C ASP A 87 14.42 -35.42 -36.71
N GLY A 88 13.85 -34.98 -35.60
CA GLY A 88 14.36 -35.26 -34.25
C GLY A 88 15.47 -34.32 -33.77
N THR A 89 15.90 -33.36 -34.57
CA THR A 89 16.89 -32.35 -34.15
C THR A 89 16.24 -31.31 -33.22
N LYS A 90 17.04 -30.68 -32.34
CA LYS A 90 16.55 -29.67 -31.39
C LYS A 90 17.12 -28.31 -31.75
N VAL A 91 16.24 -27.34 -31.95
CA VAL A 91 16.61 -25.96 -32.24
C VAL A 91 16.19 -25.09 -31.08
N TYR A 92 17.06 -24.17 -30.63
CA TYR A 92 16.79 -23.24 -29.53
C TYR A 92 16.35 -21.88 -30.09
N LEU A 93 15.06 -21.64 -30.11
CA LEU A 93 14.47 -20.40 -30.60
C LEU A 93 14.38 -19.36 -29.46
N SER A 94 14.33 -18.09 -29.81
CA SER A 94 14.15 -16.97 -28.91
C SER A 94 13.04 -16.07 -29.43
N PHE A 95 12.37 -15.37 -28.54
CA PHE A 95 11.31 -14.42 -28.91
C PHE A 95 11.86 -13.02 -29.17
N PHE A 96 12.96 -12.65 -28.52
CA PHE A 96 13.71 -11.40 -28.76
C PHE A 96 15.18 -11.54 -28.36
N ASP A 97 16.02 -10.61 -28.80
CA ASP A 97 17.42 -10.47 -28.39
C ASP A 97 17.60 -9.21 -27.52
N GLN A 98 18.55 -9.22 -26.59
CA GLN A 98 18.91 -8.04 -25.78
C GLN A 98 19.57 -6.94 -26.62
N ASP A 99 20.21 -7.32 -27.74
CA ASP A 99 20.73 -6.38 -28.73
C ASP A 99 19.57 -5.92 -29.63
N HIS A 100 19.17 -4.66 -29.49
CA HIS A 100 18.04 -4.11 -30.23
C HIS A 100 18.20 -4.20 -31.76
N THR A 101 19.46 -4.18 -32.27
CA THR A 101 19.75 -4.22 -33.71
C THR A 101 19.37 -5.54 -34.38
N LYS A 102 19.21 -6.60 -33.57
CA LYS A 102 18.82 -7.92 -34.06
C LYS A 102 17.30 -8.13 -34.06
N ASN A 103 16.55 -7.24 -33.48
CA ASN A 103 15.09 -7.37 -33.41
C ASN A 103 14.40 -6.60 -34.54
N ILE A 104 13.22 -7.09 -34.93
CA ILE A 104 12.35 -6.47 -35.92
C ILE A 104 11.27 -5.68 -35.18
N PHE A 105 11.23 -4.38 -35.41
CA PHE A 105 10.25 -3.47 -34.76
C PHE A 105 9.18 -3.04 -35.77
N GLN A 106 7.94 -3.33 -35.41
CA GLN A 106 6.79 -2.95 -36.22
C GLN A 106 5.76 -2.18 -35.39
N VAL A 107 4.94 -1.40 -36.05
CA VAL A 107 3.78 -0.72 -35.46
C VAL A 107 2.56 -0.97 -36.33
N THR A 108 1.47 -1.35 -35.68
CA THR A 108 0.13 -1.43 -36.34
C THR A 108 -0.87 -0.59 -35.58
N HIS A 109 -1.96 -0.25 -36.23
CA HIS A 109 -3.01 0.56 -35.65
C HIS A 109 -4.39 0.11 -36.10
N GLN A 110 -5.40 0.47 -35.28
CA GLN A 110 -6.80 0.21 -35.56
C GLN A 110 -7.14 -1.27 -35.84
N THR A 111 -6.38 -2.17 -35.17
CA THR A 111 -6.62 -3.63 -35.29
C THR A 111 -7.95 -3.98 -34.61
N THR A 112 -8.84 -4.65 -35.38
CA THR A 112 -10.14 -5.09 -34.86
C THR A 112 -9.99 -6.49 -34.22
N VAL A 113 -10.41 -6.62 -33.01
CA VAL A 113 -10.43 -7.90 -32.28
C VAL A 113 -11.85 -8.23 -31.85
N VAL A 114 -12.32 -9.39 -32.25
CA VAL A 114 -13.65 -9.91 -31.91
C VAL A 114 -13.49 -10.81 -30.70
N GLY A 115 -14.00 -10.34 -29.54
CA GLY A 115 -14.13 -11.10 -28.31
C GLY A 115 -15.60 -11.15 -27.90
N LYS A 116 -15.87 -10.95 -26.58
CA LYS A 116 -17.26 -10.74 -26.10
C LYS A 116 -17.89 -9.50 -26.78
N TYR A 117 -17.05 -8.51 -27.11
CA TYR A 117 -17.40 -7.32 -27.87
C TYR A 117 -16.40 -7.16 -29.03
N VAL A 118 -16.80 -6.40 -30.06
CA VAL A 118 -15.89 -5.98 -31.12
C VAL A 118 -15.14 -4.76 -30.62
N ASN A 119 -13.84 -4.91 -30.38
CA ASN A 119 -12.98 -3.82 -29.94
C ASN A 119 -11.98 -3.46 -31.03
N ARG A 120 -11.59 -2.21 -31.06
CA ARG A 120 -10.63 -1.68 -31.99
C ARG A 120 -9.51 -0.99 -31.21
N TYR A 121 -8.31 -1.52 -31.34
CA TYR A 121 -7.13 -1.09 -30.58
C TYR A 121 -6.42 0.05 -31.31
N ASP A 122 -6.09 1.13 -30.59
CA ASP A 122 -5.53 2.33 -31.23
C ASP A 122 -4.18 2.02 -31.87
N VAL A 123 -3.14 1.74 -31.09
CA VAL A 123 -1.81 1.42 -31.63
C VAL A 123 -1.19 0.26 -30.88
N THR A 124 -0.67 -0.72 -31.61
CA THR A 124 0.07 -1.86 -31.04
C THR A 124 1.49 -1.87 -31.58
N ILE A 125 2.48 -1.96 -30.68
CA ILE A 125 3.89 -2.10 -31.03
C ILE A 125 4.28 -3.56 -30.94
N LEU A 126 4.87 -4.06 -32.02
CA LEU A 126 5.26 -5.44 -32.18
C LEU A 126 6.80 -5.54 -32.19
N VAL A 127 7.32 -6.57 -31.52
CA VAL A 127 8.75 -6.94 -31.61
C VAL A 127 8.80 -8.38 -32.10
N ASN A 128 9.50 -8.61 -33.20
CA ASN A 128 9.58 -9.90 -33.90
C ASN A 128 8.18 -10.49 -34.18
N GLY A 129 7.21 -9.63 -34.52
CA GLY A 129 5.82 -9.96 -34.80
C GLY A 129 4.92 -10.14 -33.56
N LEU A 130 5.46 -10.17 -32.32
CA LEU A 130 4.66 -10.29 -31.10
C LEU A 130 4.16 -8.93 -30.59
N PRO A 131 2.88 -8.81 -30.19
CA PRO A 131 2.35 -7.60 -29.58
C PRO A 131 2.86 -7.50 -28.13
N LEU A 132 3.86 -6.65 -27.91
CA LEU A 132 4.47 -6.49 -26.58
C LEU A 132 4.06 -5.21 -25.86
N ILE A 133 3.58 -4.21 -26.61
CA ILE A 133 3.16 -2.92 -26.04
C ILE A 133 1.85 -2.48 -26.71
N GLN A 134 0.88 -2.15 -25.87
CA GLN A 134 -0.37 -1.55 -26.32
C GLN A 134 -0.41 -0.09 -25.94
N VAL A 135 -0.82 0.77 -26.87
CA VAL A 135 -0.96 2.22 -26.66
C VAL A 135 -2.42 2.61 -26.89
N GLU A 136 -3.02 3.26 -25.92
CA GLU A 136 -4.38 3.79 -25.99
C GLU A 136 -4.34 5.32 -25.94
N LEU A 137 -5.02 5.93 -26.89
CA LEU A 137 -5.01 7.36 -27.11
C LEU A 137 -6.38 7.97 -26.81
N LYS A 138 -6.37 9.15 -26.24
CA LYS A 138 -7.55 9.99 -26.04
C LYS A 138 -7.30 11.37 -26.61
N ARG A 139 -8.36 12.05 -27.00
CA ARG A 139 -8.28 13.45 -27.45
C ARG A 139 -7.86 14.37 -26.29
N ARG A 140 -7.25 15.49 -26.60
CA ARG A 140 -6.92 16.52 -25.61
C ARG A 140 -8.17 16.95 -24.83
N GLY A 141 -7.98 17.16 -23.50
CA GLY A 141 -9.05 17.56 -22.59
C GLY A 141 -9.80 16.40 -21.94
N ILE A 142 -9.51 15.16 -22.34
CA ILE A 142 -10.02 13.97 -21.68
C ILE A 142 -9.03 13.53 -20.59
N ASP A 143 -9.54 13.12 -19.42
CA ASP A 143 -8.71 12.59 -18.35
C ASP A 143 -8.02 11.28 -18.81
N ILE A 144 -6.71 11.20 -18.61
CA ILE A 144 -5.92 10.02 -18.97
C ILE A 144 -6.38 8.74 -18.23
N ARG A 145 -7.07 8.87 -17.09
CA ARG A 145 -7.70 7.76 -16.38
C ARG A 145 -8.68 6.98 -17.25
N GLU A 146 -9.38 7.65 -18.15
CA GLU A 146 -10.32 6.99 -19.08
C GLU A 146 -9.61 6.03 -20.03
N ALA A 147 -8.41 6.37 -20.50
CA ALA A 147 -7.60 5.44 -21.29
C ALA A 147 -7.18 4.22 -20.48
N VAL A 148 -6.85 4.39 -19.19
CA VAL A 148 -6.54 3.25 -18.29
C VAL A 148 -7.76 2.35 -18.11
N ASN A 149 -8.95 2.94 -17.91
CA ASN A 149 -10.19 2.19 -17.75
C ASN A 149 -10.58 1.45 -19.04
N GLN A 150 -10.33 2.06 -20.20
CA GLN A 150 -10.50 1.41 -21.49
C GLN A 150 -9.59 0.18 -21.64
N VAL A 151 -8.31 0.31 -21.28
CA VAL A 151 -7.37 -0.84 -21.24
C VAL A 151 -7.89 -1.94 -20.32
N MET A 152 -8.41 -1.60 -19.13
CA MET A 152 -8.98 -2.58 -18.19
C MET A 152 -10.19 -3.31 -18.81
N ARG A 153 -11.05 -2.58 -19.51
CA ARG A 153 -12.21 -3.18 -20.21
C ARG A 153 -11.76 -4.13 -21.33
N TYR A 154 -10.81 -3.72 -22.17
CA TYR A 154 -10.26 -4.57 -23.23
C TYR A 154 -9.61 -5.82 -22.68
N LYS A 155 -8.85 -5.69 -21.59
CA LYS A 155 -8.23 -6.82 -20.91
C LYS A 155 -9.23 -7.86 -20.44
N LYS A 156 -10.38 -7.43 -19.89
CA LYS A 156 -11.42 -8.35 -19.39
C LYS A 156 -12.16 -9.08 -20.50
N HIS A 157 -12.23 -8.50 -21.70
CA HIS A 157 -13.19 -8.96 -22.72
C HIS A 157 -12.57 -9.34 -24.06
N SER A 158 -11.38 -8.88 -24.40
CA SER A 158 -10.84 -9.01 -25.76
C SER A 158 -9.38 -9.42 -25.85
N TYR A 159 -8.55 -9.23 -24.81
CA TYR A 159 -7.15 -9.66 -24.88
C TYR A 159 -7.05 -11.16 -24.71
N ASN A 160 -7.02 -11.87 -25.85
CA ASN A 160 -6.90 -13.31 -25.94
C ASN A 160 -5.70 -13.68 -26.84
N GLY A 161 -5.26 -14.93 -26.79
CA GLY A 161 -4.24 -15.43 -27.67
C GLY A 161 -2.89 -14.68 -27.54
N LEU A 162 -2.37 -14.16 -28.63
CA LEU A 162 -1.09 -13.43 -28.66
C LEU A 162 -1.12 -12.13 -27.84
N TYR A 163 -2.28 -11.51 -27.60
CA TYR A 163 -2.38 -10.32 -26.76
C TYR A 163 -2.06 -10.56 -25.28
N HIS A 164 -2.02 -11.82 -24.82
CA HIS A 164 -1.49 -12.14 -23.49
C HIS A 164 0.02 -11.86 -23.35
N PHE A 165 0.72 -11.68 -24.47
CA PHE A 165 2.13 -11.33 -24.48
C PHE A 165 2.40 -9.83 -24.31
N ILE A 166 1.40 -8.97 -24.31
CA ILE A 166 1.57 -7.56 -23.96
C ILE A 166 2.22 -7.46 -22.59
N GLN A 167 3.36 -6.78 -22.52
CA GLN A 167 4.10 -6.54 -21.28
C GLN A 167 3.80 -5.19 -20.69
N LEU A 168 3.62 -4.18 -21.53
CA LEU A 168 3.47 -2.79 -21.16
C LEU A 168 2.24 -2.18 -21.83
N PHE A 169 1.57 -1.34 -21.07
CA PHE A 169 0.56 -0.41 -21.58
C PHE A 169 1.10 1.01 -21.54
N ILE A 170 0.74 1.78 -22.53
CA ILE A 170 0.97 3.22 -22.63
C ILE A 170 -0.38 3.88 -22.84
N VAL A 171 -0.66 4.93 -22.09
CA VAL A 171 -1.89 5.71 -22.22
C VAL A 171 -1.55 7.18 -22.42
N SER A 172 -2.22 7.86 -23.33
CA SER A 172 -1.95 9.28 -23.59
C SER A 172 -3.19 10.04 -24.07
N ASN A 173 -3.26 11.31 -23.66
CA ASN A 173 -4.18 12.29 -24.26
C ASN A 173 -3.44 13.37 -25.07
N GLY A 174 -2.18 13.08 -25.42
CA GLY A 174 -1.29 13.99 -26.16
C GLY A 174 -0.56 15.00 -25.26
N VAL A 175 -1.13 15.35 -24.09
CA VAL A 175 -0.53 16.25 -23.09
C VAL A 175 0.13 15.45 -21.99
N ASP A 176 -0.58 14.46 -21.48
CA ASP A 176 -0.09 13.53 -20.46
C ASP A 176 0.07 12.15 -21.08
N THR A 177 1.19 11.51 -20.76
CA THR A 177 1.51 10.14 -21.19
C THR A 177 2.06 9.35 -20.02
N LYS A 178 1.45 8.19 -19.78
CA LYS A 178 1.85 7.28 -18.71
C LYS A 178 2.06 5.86 -19.23
N TYR A 179 2.87 5.09 -18.51
CA TYR A 179 3.09 3.68 -18.79
C TYR A 179 2.90 2.82 -17.53
N PHE A 180 2.56 1.55 -17.72
CA PHE A 180 2.41 0.57 -16.64
C PHE A 180 2.54 -0.86 -17.17
N ALA A 181 2.82 -1.80 -16.27
CA ALA A 181 2.93 -3.21 -16.62
C ALA A 181 1.55 -3.85 -16.77
N ASN A 182 1.45 -4.86 -17.65
CA ASN A 182 0.31 -5.74 -17.73
C ASN A 182 0.23 -6.65 -16.49
N SER A 183 -0.95 -7.10 -16.11
CA SER A 183 -1.17 -8.00 -14.98
C SER A 183 -2.45 -8.81 -15.16
N ASP A 184 -2.53 -10.02 -14.63
CA ASP A 184 -3.78 -10.80 -14.59
C ASP A 184 -4.78 -10.23 -13.58
N ARG A 185 -4.33 -9.41 -12.63
CA ARG A 185 -5.18 -8.69 -11.65
C ARG A 185 -5.75 -7.41 -12.25
N ASP A 186 -6.73 -6.83 -11.58
CA ASP A 186 -7.23 -5.51 -11.94
C ASP A 186 -6.10 -4.47 -11.86
N LEU A 187 -6.02 -3.64 -12.87
CA LEU A 187 -5.01 -2.59 -12.98
C LEU A 187 -5.44 -1.41 -12.10
N MET A 188 -4.51 -0.85 -11.35
CA MET A 188 -4.75 0.34 -10.54
C MET A 188 -4.11 1.55 -11.22
N TYR A 189 -4.85 2.64 -11.36
CA TYR A 189 -4.34 3.90 -11.92
C TYR A 189 -3.08 4.41 -11.19
N SER A 190 -2.98 4.15 -9.89
CA SER A 190 -1.80 4.50 -9.08
C SER A 190 -0.50 3.78 -9.50
N LEU A 191 -0.61 2.74 -10.32
CA LEU A 191 0.53 2.02 -10.91
C LEU A 191 0.92 2.52 -12.31
N ALA A 192 0.25 3.54 -12.83
CA ALA A 192 0.60 4.19 -14.09
C ALA A 192 1.52 5.39 -13.82
N PHE A 193 2.74 5.36 -14.39
CA PHE A 193 3.80 6.31 -14.10
C PHE A 193 4.08 7.22 -15.31
N PHE A 194 4.42 8.48 -15.01
CA PHE A 194 5.07 9.32 -16.01
C PHE A 194 6.52 8.84 -16.23
N TRP A 195 7.02 8.96 -17.45
CA TRP A 195 8.44 8.89 -17.70
C TRP A 195 9.10 10.22 -17.30
N THR A 196 10.37 10.19 -16.93
CA THR A 196 11.14 11.38 -16.55
C THR A 196 12.48 11.41 -17.24
N ASP A 197 13.19 12.53 -17.17
CA ASP A 197 14.62 12.58 -17.43
C ASP A 197 15.44 12.12 -16.20
N PHE A 198 16.74 12.15 -16.32
CA PHE A 198 17.68 11.77 -15.25
C PHE A 198 17.53 12.63 -13.97
N ASN A 199 17.03 13.86 -14.09
CA ASN A 199 16.83 14.81 -12.98
C ASN A 199 15.42 14.73 -12.39
N ASN A 200 14.66 13.69 -12.69
CA ASN A 200 13.26 13.47 -12.28
C ASN A 200 12.26 14.48 -12.87
N VAL A 201 12.62 15.22 -13.92
CA VAL A 201 11.68 16.10 -14.62
C VAL A 201 10.75 15.27 -15.52
N ARG A 202 9.44 15.40 -15.32
CA ARG A 202 8.44 14.62 -16.07
C ARG A 202 8.45 14.93 -17.57
N ILE A 203 8.41 13.89 -18.37
CA ILE A 203 8.20 13.93 -19.82
C ILE A 203 6.74 13.55 -20.07
N THR A 204 5.88 14.55 -20.19
CA THR A 204 4.43 14.32 -20.20
C THR A 204 3.87 14.18 -21.61
N ASN A 205 4.32 15.00 -22.58
CA ASN A 205 3.76 14.95 -23.91
C ASN A 205 4.15 13.69 -24.69
N LEU A 206 3.25 13.21 -25.54
CA LEU A 206 3.40 11.95 -26.27
C LEU A 206 4.61 11.93 -27.20
N LYS A 207 4.95 13.06 -27.83
CA LYS A 207 6.08 13.16 -28.78
C LYS A 207 7.42 12.94 -28.05
N ASP A 208 7.68 13.69 -26.97
CA ASP A 208 8.93 13.60 -26.24
C ASP A 208 9.04 12.26 -25.49
N PHE A 209 7.91 11.76 -24.99
CA PHE A 209 7.79 10.41 -24.44
C PHE A 209 8.20 9.36 -25.51
N SER A 210 7.67 9.43 -26.72
CA SER A 210 8.01 8.46 -27.76
C SER A 210 9.49 8.51 -28.15
N ILE A 211 10.10 9.69 -28.17
CA ILE A 211 11.53 9.85 -28.47
C ILE A 211 12.40 9.19 -27.38
N SER A 212 12.06 9.39 -26.12
CA SER A 212 12.89 8.95 -24.99
C SER A 212 12.56 7.52 -24.54
N PHE A 213 11.29 7.17 -24.41
CA PHE A 213 10.86 5.88 -23.86
C PHE A 213 10.81 4.77 -24.92
N LEU A 214 10.37 5.12 -26.16
CA LEU A 214 10.19 4.15 -27.25
C LEU A 214 11.38 4.10 -28.20
N ALA A 215 12.53 4.70 -27.86
CA ALA A 215 13.79 4.42 -28.55
C ALA A 215 14.07 2.91 -28.49
N ARG A 216 14.44 2.28 -29.64
CA ARG A 216 14.52 0.81 -29.78
C ARG A 216 15.47 0.15 -28.77
N ASP A 217 16.60 0.79 -28.47
CA ASP A 217 17.53 0.30 -27.44
C ASP A 217 16.95 0.40 -26.04
N HIS A 218 16.21 1.48 -25.74
CA HIS A 218 15.58 1.68 -24.45
C HIS A 218 14.43 0.72 -24.24
N ILE A 219 13.54 0.56 -25.22
CA ILE A 219 12.36 -0.29 -25.05
C ILE A 219 12.74 -1.78 -24.90
N ILE A 220 13.78 -2.25 -25.55
CA ILE A 220 14.30 -3.60 -25.33
C ILE A 220 14.80 -3.76 -23.89
N LYS A 221 15.49 -2.76 -23.33
CA LYS A 221 15.90 -2.79 -21.92
C LYS A 221 14.69 -2.81 -20.99
N MET A 222 13.66 -2.01 -21.29
CA MET A 222 12.42 -2.01 -20.51
C MET A 222 11.75 -3.38 -20.51
N LEU A 223 11.64 -4.03 -21.65
CA LEU A 223 11.02 -5.35 -21.79
C LEU A 223 11.86 -6.47 -21.17
N THR A 224 13.19 -6.42 -21.29
CA THR A 224 14.06 -7.52 -20.86
C THR A 224 14.64 -7.38 -19.46
N ARG A 225 14.96 -6.14 -19.05
CA ARG A 225 15.65 -5.86 -17.79
C ARG A 225 14.77 -5.20 -16.75
N TYR A 226 13.89 -4.26 -17.15
CA TYR A 226 13.16 -3.38 -16.23
C TYR A 226 11.68 -3.75 -16.09
N THR A 227 11.20 -4.75 -16.82
CA THR A 227 9.96 -5.47 -16.48
C THR A 227 10.33 -6.71 -15.66
N ILE A 228 9.80 -6.76 -14.43
CA ILE A 228 10.21 -7.72 -13.40
C ILE A 228 9.09 -8.73 -13.18
N LEU A 229 9.43 -10.00 -13.09
CA LEU A 229 8.54 -11.08 -12.70
C LEU A 229 8.53 -11.18 -11.16
N ASN A 230 7.38 -11.01 -10.55
CA ASN A 230 7.17 -11.34 -9.15
C ASN A 230 6.63 -12.77 -9.07
N ASP A 231 7.50 -13.72 -8.76
CA ASP A 231 7.16 -15.15 -8.74
C ASP A 231 6.21 -15.53 -7.59
N THR A 232 6.20 -14.79 -6.49
CA THR A 232 5.31 -15.03 -5.34
C THR A 232 3.88 -14.60 -5.67
N ASP A 233 3.72 -13.38 -6.15
CA ASP A 233 2.40 -12.79 -6.41
C ASP A 233 1.88 -13.11 -7.82
N LYS A 234 2.72 -13.72 -8.70
CA LYS A 234 2.44 -14.04 -10.10
C LYS A 234 2.00 -12.81 -10.90
N ILE A 235 2.72 -11.70 -10.73
CA ILE A 235 2.46 -10.42 -11.42
C ILE A 235 3.71 -9.90 -12.13
N LEU A 236 3.47 -9.10 -13.17
CA LEU A 236 4.49 -8.26 -13.77
C LEU A 236 4.58 -6.93 -13.05
N MET A 237 5.78 -6.40 -12.93
CA MET A 237 6.06 -5.07 -12.42
C MET A 237 7.00 -4.37 -13.39
N VAL A 238 6.79 -3.09 -13.64
CA VAL A 238 7.73 -2.28 -14.41
C VAL A 238 8.41 -1.28 -13.48
N MET A 239 9.72 -1.12 -13.65
CA MET A 239 10.50 -0.16 -12.87
C MET A 239 10.12 1.27 -13.22
N ARG A 240 10.15 2.12 -12.19
CA ARG A 240 9.91 3.57 -12.32
C ARG A 240 11.16 4.27 -12.88
N PRO A 241 11.04 5.45 -13.50
CA PRO A 241 12.17 6.11 -14.17
C PRO A 241 13.39 6.29 -13.29
N TYR A 242 13.24 6.85 -12.09
CA TYR A 242 14.34 7.06 -11.16
C TYR A 242 15.05 5.76 -10.74
N GLN A 243 14.32 4.63 -10.70
CA GLN A 243 14.91 3.32 -10.44
C GLN A 243 15.76 2.86 -11.61
N VAL A 244 15.26 3.04 -12.84
CA VAL A 244 15.99 2.70 -14.06
C VAL A 244 17.28 3.51 -14.15
N TYR A 245 17.22 4.83 -13.96
CA TYR A 245 18.38 5.70 -14.00
C TYR A 245 19.41 5.36 -12.91
N ALA A 246 18.98 5.05 -11.70
CA ALA A 246 19.86 4.62 -10.62
C ALA A 246 20.58 3.31 -10.95
N VAL A 247 19.86 2.32 -11.49
CA VAL A 247 20.46 1.04 -11.92
C VAL A 247 21.47 1.26 -13.04
N GLU A 248 21.11 2.03 -14.07
CA GLU A 248 22.03 2.32 -15.19
C GLU A 248 23.30 3.06 -14.72
N ALA A 249 23.16 4.03 -13.81
CA ALA A 249 24.29 4.75 -13.25
C ALA A 249 25.22 3.83 -12.46
N LEU A 250 24.67 2.93 -11.63
CA LEU A 250 25.44 1.95 -10.87
C LEU A 250 26.13 0.93 -11.77
N ILE A 251 25.44 0.42 -12.80
CA ILE A 251 26.05 -0.51 -13.77
C ILE A 251 27.21 0.18 -14.49
N ARG A 252 27.03 1.41 -14.94
CA ARG A 252 28.08 2.20 -15.57
C ARG A 252 29.27 2.39 -14.63
N GLN A 253 29.03 2.77 -13.39
CA GLN A 253 30.06 2.94 -12.37
C GLN A 253 30.80 1.64 -12.10
N ALA A 254 30.09 0.52 -11.98
CA ALA A 254 30.68 -0.79 -11.74
C ALA A 254 31.51 -1.31 -12.90
N THR A 255 31.10 -1.02 -14.16
CA THR A 255 31.77 -1.56 -15.36
C THR A 255 32.92 -0.69 -15.83
N LEU A 256 32.80 0.63 -15.73
CA LEU A 256 33.78 1.57 -16.28
C LEU A 256 34.80 2.08 -15.26
N THR A 257 34.53 1.94 -13.98
CA THR A 257 35.39 2.46 -12.91
C THR A 257 35.58 1.44 -11.79
N ASN A 258 36.45 1.77 -10.82
CA ASN A 258 36.60 1.06 -9.55
C ASN A 258 36.22 1.96 -8.37
N ARG A 259 35.51 3.07 -8.62
CA ARG A 259 35.11 4.02 -7.57
C ARG A 259 33.83 3.54 -6.90
N ASN A 260 33.77 3.70 -5.59
CA ASN A 260 32.55 3.54 -4.82
C ASN A 260 31.53 4.61 -5.18
N ALA A 261 30.26 4.39 -4.83
CA ALA A 261 29.20 5.37 -5.02
C ALA A 261 27.99 5.06 -4.14
N TYR A 262 27.05 5.99 -4.06
CA TYR A 262 25.78 5.73 -3.40
C TYR A 262 24.58 6.28 -4.17
N ILE A 263 23.42 5.74 -3.84
CA ILE A 263 22.10 6.18 -4.32
C ILE A 263 21.32 6.78 -3.15
N TRP A 264 20.77 7.94 -3.38
CA TRP A 264 19.92 8.61 -2.40
C TRP A 264 18.47 8.60 -2.87
N HIS A 265 17.75 7.55 -2.51
CA HIS A 265 16.31 7.42 -2.74
C HIS A 265 15.57 7.45 -1.43
N THR A 266 14.55 8.30 -1.32
CA THR A 266 13.77 8.46 -0.07
C THR A 266 13.16 7.15 0.40
N THR A 267 12.78 7.10 1.67
CA THR A 267 12.09 5.94 2.24
C THR A 267 10.75 5.72 1.51
N GLY A 268 10.47 4.48 1.12
CA GLY A 268 9.26 4.14 0.35
C GLY A 268 9.40 4.22 -1.17
N ALA A 269 10.53 4.67 -1.69
CA ALA A 269 10.80 4.73 -3.12
C ALA A 269 11.16 3.38 -3.76
N GLY A 270 11.05 2.25 -3.04
CA GLY A 270 11.39 0.93 -3.58
C GLY A 270 12.89 0.69 -3.75
N LYS A 271 13.72 1.18 -2.80
CA LYS A 271 15.17 0.95 -2.80
C LYS A 271 15.54 -0.51 -2.91
N THR A 272 14.83 -1.39 -2.21
CA THR A 272 15.07 -2.85 -2.23
C THR A 272 14.95 -3.43 -3.64
N LEU A 273 13.95 -3.02 -4.41
CA LEU A 273 13.80 -3.45 -5.80
C LEU A 273 14.94 -2.93 -6.68
N THR A 274 15.32 -1.66 -6.50
CA THR A 274 16.42 -1.03 -7.27
C THR A 274 17.76 -1.70 -6.98
N SER A 275 18.06 -1.94 -5.71
CA SER A 275 19.30 -2.59 -5.27
C SER A 275 19.37 -4.06 -5.68
N PHE A 276 18.25 -4.81 -5.56
CA PHE A 276 18.14 -6.18 -6.05
C PHE A 276 18.39 -6.26 -7.55
N LYS A 277 17.73 -5.40 -8.35
CA LYS A 277 17.90 -5.40 -9.80
C LYS A 277 19.32 -5.05 -10.22
N THR A 278 19.95 -4.10 -9.53
CA THR A 278 21.37 -3.80 -9.71
C THR A 278 22.23 -5.04 -9.42
N ALA A 279 21.99 -5.70 -8.29
CA ALA A 279 22.72 -6.91 -7.90
C ALA A 279 22.57 -8.03 -8.93
N GLN A 280 21.37 -8.28 -9.42
CA GLN A 280 21.06 -9.30 -10.42
C GLN A 280 21.80 -9.05 -11.75
N ILE A 281 21.77 -7.80 -12.24
CA ILE A 281 22.45 -7.45 -13.50
C ILE A 281 23.96 -7.53 -13.36
N LEU A 282 24.52 -7.05 -12.23
CA LEU A 282 25.95 -7.11 -11.98
C LEU A 282 26.44 -8.55 -11.77
N ALA A 283 25.63 -9.41 -11.14
CA ALA A 283 25.95 -10.83 -10.98
C ALA A 283 26.02 -11.59 -12.32
N ALA A 284 25.28 -11.14 -13.32
CA ALA A 284 25.38 -11.72 -14.68
C ALA A 284 26.60 -11.24 -15.47
N ASN A 285 27.37 -10.27 -14.96
CA ASN A 285 28.55 -9.74 -15.66
C ASN A 285 29.77 -10.64 -15.40
N PRO A 286 30.38 -11.22 -16.45
CA PRO A 286 31.50 -12.17 -16.30
C PRO A 286 32.78 -11.57 -15.68
N ASN A 287 32.94 -10.25 -15.73
CA ASN A 287 34.06 -9.53 -15.12
C ASN A 287 33.91 -9.33 -13.59
N ILE A 288 32.74 -9.61 -13.01
CA ILE A 288 32.46 -9.50 -11.59
C ILE A 288 32.39 -10.91 -11.00
N LYS A 289 33.26 -11.21 -10.04
CA LYS A 289 33.37 -12.58 -9.49
C LYS A 289 32.25 -12.88 -8.47
N LYS A 290 31.88 -11.90 -7.67
CA LYS A 290 30.80 -11.99 -6.68
C LYS A 290 30.11 -10.66 -6.54
N VAL A 291 28.82 -10.70 -6.35
CA VAL A 291 28.01 -9.57 -5.86
C VAL A 291 27.49 -9.95 -4.48
N ILE A 292 27.81 -9.14 -3.49
CA ILE A 292 27.50 -9.40 -2.08
C ILE A 292 26.57 -8.29 -1.60
N PHE A 293 25.34 -8.68 -1.27
CA PHE A 293 24.36 -7.78 -0.70
C PHE A 293 24.46 -7.83 0.83
N LEU A 294 24.80 -6.70 1.45
CA LEU A 294 24.97 -6.58 2.89
C LEU A 294 23.76 -5.90 3.53
N VAL A 295 23.13 -6.57 4.49
CA VAL A 295 22.06 -6.04 5.33
C VAL A 295 22.56 -5.81 6.76
N ASP A 296 21.91 -4.88 7.49
CA ASP A 296 22.40 -4.45 8.82
C ASP A 296 22.03 -5.41 9.94
N ARG A 297 20.79 -5.84 10.05
CA ARG A 297 20.27 -6.60 11.18
C ARG A 297 19.54 -7.87 10.77
N LYS A 298 19.45 -8.83 11.71
CA LYS A 298 18.71 -10.09 11.54
C LYS A 298 17.24 -9.89 11.17
N ASP A 299 16.59 -8.87 11.70
CA ASP A 299 15.16 -8.59 11.46
C ASP A 299 14.91 -8.02 10.06
N LEU A 300 15.86 -7.23 9.53
CA LEU A 300 15.86 -6.76 8.15
C LEU A 300 16.28 -7.86 7.15
N ASP A 301 17.06 -8.84 7.62
CA ASP A 301 17.49 -10.00 6.85
C ASP A 301 16.27 -10.80 6.37
N SER A 302 15.28 -11.07 7.23
CA SER A 302 14.07 -11.81 6.88
C SER A 302 13.19 -11.04 5.88
N GLN A 303 12.97 -9.75 6.07
CA GLN A 303 12.17 -8.92 5.17
C GLN A 303 12.83 -8.73 3.81
N THR A 304 14.12 -8.39 3.79
CA THR A 304 14.92 -8.25 2.56
C THR A 304 14.96 -9.57 1.80
N THR A 305 15.09 -10.67 2.53
CA THR A 305 15.07 -12.03 1.97
C THR A 305 13.71 -12.39 1.37
N GLU A 306 12.63 -12.12 2.09
CA GLU A 306 11.28 -12.33 1.57
C GLU A 306 11.05 -11.49 0.30
N GLU A 307 11.50 -10.24 0.28
CA GLU A 307 11.40 -9.38 -0.89
C GLU A 307 12.26 -9.89 -2.06
N PHE A 308 13.49 -10.33 -1.81
CA PHE A 308 14.36 -10.89 -2.87
C PHE A 308 13.80 -12.20 -3.43
N ASN A 309 13.29 -13.07 -2.57
CA ASN A 309 12.66 -14.32 -2.99
C ASN A 309 11.34 -14.11 -3.76
N LYS A 310 10.68 -12.95 -3.61
CA LYS A 310 9.54 -12.58 -4.47
C LYS A 310 9.95 -12.36 -5.92
N PHE A 311 11.16 -11.84 -6.14
CA PHE A 311 11.65 -11.54 -7.48
C PHE A 311 12.43 -12.70 -8.11
N GLU A 312 13.08 -13.52 -7.30
CA GLU A 312 13.83 -14.71 -7.74
C GLU A 312 13.84 -15.75 -6.63
N ALA A 313 13.02 -16.78 -6.77
CA ALA A 313 12.88 -17.84 -5.76
C ALA A 313 14.23 -18.56 -5.54
N GLY A 314 14.65 -18.64 -4.26
CA GLY A 314 15.91 -19.27 -3.89
C GLY A 314 17.18 -18.46 -4.14
N SER A 315 17.04 -17.17 -4.54
CA SER A 315 18.18 -16.27 -4.73
C SER A 315 18.92 -15.99 -3.40
N VAL A 316 18.21 -16.11 -2.30
CA VAL A 316 18.72 -15.84 -0.95
C VAL A 316 18.57 -17.05 -0.05
N ASP A 317 19.69 -17.58 0.41
CA ASP A 317 19.74 -18.51 1.53
C ASP A 317 20.06 -17.74 2.80
N VAL A 318 19.06 -17.54 3.64
CA VAL A 318 19.25 -16.95 4.96
C VAL A 318 19.79 -18.01 5.89
N THR A 319 21.02 -17.81 6.33
CA THR A 319 21.56 -18.65 7.36
C THR A 319 22.17 -17.82 8.47
N ASP A 320 21.88 -18.22 9.69
CA ASP A 320 22.48 -17.61 10.89
C ASP A 320 23.95 -17.98 11.11
N ARG A 321 24.56 -18.74 10.19
CA ARG A 321 25.88 -19.34 10.38
C ARG A 321 26.91 -18.87 9.36
N THR A 322 28.09 -18.44 9.86
CA THR A 322 29.22 -17.98 9.02
C THR A 322 29.79 -19.09 8.11
N ASP A 323 29.66 -20.38 8.48
CA ASP A 323 30.12 -21.50 7.68
C ASP A 323 29.32 -21.66 6.39
N VAL A 324 28.04 -21.26 6.39
CA VAL A 324 27.21 -21.29 5.18
C VAL A 324 27.63 -20.18 4.22
N LEU A 325 27.91 -18.96 4.74
CA LEU A 325 28.49 -17.90 3.93
C LEU A 325 29.81 -18.35 3.25
N ALA A 326 30.68 -19.02 3.99
CA ALA A 326 31.93 -19.53 3.43
C ALA A 326 31.69 -20.59 2.32
N ARG A 327 30.67 -21.45 2.46
CA ARG A 327 30.28 -22.39 1.41
C ARG A 327 29.75 -21.68 0.16
N GLN A 328 28.90 -20.66 0.36
CA GLN A 328 28.37 -19.85 -0.74
C GLN A 328 29.49 -19.09 -1.48
N MET A 329 30.46 -18.55 -0.75
CA MET A 329 31.63 -17.92 -1.35
C MET A 329 32.44 -18.90 -2.19
N LYS A 330 32.57 -20.16 -1.75
CA LYS A 330 33.30 -21.21 -2.48
C LYS A 330 32.58 -21.68 -3.75
N ASP A 331 31.25 -21.58 -3.79
CA ASP A 331 30.45 -22.01 -4.93
C ASP A 331 30.60 -21.01 -6.09
N LYS A 332 31.23 -21.46 -7.18
CA LYS A 332 31.46 -20.64 -8.38
C LYS A 332 30.19 -20.31 -9.17
N ASN A 333 29.15 -21.12 -9.02
CA ASN A 333 27.87 -20.92 -9.71
C ASN A 333 26.98 -19.90 -9.02
N ARG A 334 27.20 -19.64 -7.73
CA ARG A 334 26.48 -18.69 -6.94
C ARG A 334 27.20 -17.33 -6.97
N GLN A 335 26.77 -16.45 -7.86
CA GLN A 335 27.40 -15.15 -8.03
C GLN A 335 26.81 -14.07 -7.12
N LEU A 336 25.51 -14.17 -6.79
CA LEU A 336 24.82 -13.28 -5.85
C LEU A 336 24.72 -13.92 -4.47
N ILE A 337 25.16 -13.21 -3.45
CA ILE A 337 25.11 -13.64 -2.03
C ILE A 337 24.48 -12.53 -1.21
N VAL A 338 23.50 -12.87 -0.35
CA VAL A 338 22.93 -11.95 0.64
C VAL A 338 23.36 -12.37 2.02
N THR A 339 23.94 -11.45 2.79
CA THR A 339 24.45 -11.72 4.14
C THR A 339 24.43 -10.46 4.99
N THR A 340 24.66 -10.62 6.30
CA THR A 340 24.80 -9.46 7.20
C THR A 340 26.25 -8.97 7.22
N MET A 341 26.42 -7.65 7.48
CA MET A 341 27.72 -7.03 7.69
C MET A 341 28.54 -7.79 8.73
N GLN A 342 27.89 -8.20 9.81
CA GLN A 342 28.55 -8.90 10.94
C GLN A 342 29.07 -10.28 10.54
N LYS A 343 28.30 -11.07 9.76
CA LYS A 343 28.73 -12.36 9.25
C LYS A 343 29.92 -12.22 8.31
N MET A 344 29.87 -11.23 7.41
CA MET A 344 30.97 -10.96 6.48
C MET A 344 32.25 -10.56 7.21
N ALA A 345 32.17 -9.63 8.17
CA ALA A 345 33.30 -9.23 8.98
C ALA A 345 33.88 -10.41 9.79
N ASN A 346 33.02 -11.26 10.34
CA ASN A 346 33.45 -12.46 11.04
C ASN A 346 34.12 -13.48 10.11
N ALA A 347 33.62 -13.64 8.87
CA ALA A 347 34.21 -14.54 7.90
C ALA A 347 35.61 -14.08 7.48
N VAL A 348 35.83 -12.79 7.33
CA VAL A 348 37.15 -12.19 7.01
C VAL A 348 38.15 -12.35 8.16
N LYS A 349 37.72 -12.25 9.43
CA LYS A 349 38.58 -12.28 10.61
C LYS A 349 38.98 -13.68 11.08
N ARG A 350 38.13 -14.69 10.82
CA ARG A 350 38.36 -16.02 11.38
C ARG A 350 39.33 -16.86 10.52
N PRO A 351 40.41 -17.39 11.11
CA PRO A 351 41.42 -18.15 10.37
C PRO A 351 40.87 -19.35 9.60
N GLN A 352 39.82 -20.00 10.11
CA GLN A 352 39.19 -21.14 9.43
C GLN A 352 38.56 -20.84 8.08
N TYR A 353 38.26 -19.57 7.78
CA TYR A 353 37.68 -19.15 6.51
C TYR A 353 38.68 -18.37 5.62
N GLU A 354 39.88 -18.08 6.12
CA GLU A 354 40.91 -17.28 5.46
C GLU A 354 41.17 -17.75 4.02
N LYS A 355 41.42 -19.04 3.80
CA LYS A 355 41.66 -19.61 2.46
C LYS A 355 40.53 -19.34 1.46
N VAL A 356 39.28 -19.32 1.94
CA VAL A 356 38.11 -19.08 1.10
C VAL A 356 37.98 -17.58 0.80
N MET A 357 38.19 -16.73 1.78
CA MET A 357 38.09 -15.28 1.63
C MET A 357 39.24 -14.72 0.83
N ASP A 358 40.48 -15.20 1.04
CA ASP A 358 41.66 -14.77 0.30
C ASP A 358 41.61 -15.06 -1.19
N ALA A 359 40.82 -16.07 -1.62
CA ALA A 359 40.59 -16.34 -3.01
C ALA A 359 39.91 -15.16 -3.77
N TYR A 360 39.26 -14.24 -3.06
CA TYR A 360 38.61 -13.09 -3.62
C TYR A 360 39.28 -11.74 -3.26
N LYS A 361 40.43 -11.79 -2.56
CA LYS A 361 41.11 -10.60 -2.05
C LYS A 361 41.50 -9.59 -3.15
N ASP A 362 41.95 -10.09 -4.29
CA ASP A 362 42.40 -9.31 -5.44
C ASP A 362 41.48 -9.49 -6.67
N GLU A 363 40.31 -10.07 -6.47
CA GLU A 363 39.27 -10.19 -7.48
C GLU A 363 38.28 -9.05 -7.42
N LYS A 364 37.59 -8.76 -8.53
CA LYS A 364 36.52 -7.75 -8.57
C LYS A 364 35.28 -8.29 -7.89
N VAL A 365 35.01 -7.79 -6.69
CA VAL A 365 33.81 -8.09 -5.89
C VAL A 365 33.02 -6.80 -5.73
N VAL A 366 31.71 -6.86 -5.91
CA VAL A 366 30.83 -5.71 -5.70
C VAL A 366 30.02 -5.93 -4.43
N PHE A 367 30.06 -4.96 -3.52
CA PHE A 367 29.23 -4.93 -2.33
C PHE A 367 28.10 -3.94 -2.52
N ILE A 368 26.88 -4.36 -2.24
CA ILE A 368 25.70 -3.50 -2.20
C ILE A 368 25.23 -3.44 -0.77
N ILE A 369 25.10 -2.24 -0.20
CA ILE A 369 24.79 -2.01 1.19
C ILE A 369 23.50 -1.22 1.31
N ASP A 370 22.44 -1.85 1.84
CA ASP A 370 21.19 -1.15 2.13
C ASP A 370 21.28 -0.39 3.47
N GLU A 371 20.51 0.71 3.57
CA GLU A 371 20.52 1.62 4.72
C GLU A 371 21.93 2.02 5.18
N CYS A 372 22.80 2.36 4.22
CA CYS A 372 24.23 2.58 4.41
C CYS A 372 24.61 3.77 5.34
N HIS A 373 23.63 4.56 5.80
CA HIS A 373 23.79 5.65 6.76
C HIS A 373 23.97 5.18 8.21
N ARG A 374 23.70 3.90 8.52
CA ARG A 374 23.73 3.41 9.91
C ARG A 374 25.16 3.37 10.50
N SER A 375 25.28 3.76 11.76
CA SER A 375 26.57 3.96 12.44
C SER A 375 27.37 2.69 12.74
N GLN A 376 26.74 1.53 12.64
CA GLN A 376 27.39 0.26 12.97
C GLN A 376 28.39 -0.23 11.90
N PHE A 377 28.48 0.48 10.77
CA PHE A 377 29.37 0.12 9.68
C PHE A 377 30.84 0.51 9.90
N GLY A 378 31.20 1.33 10.91
CA GLY A 378 32.54 1.89 11.08
C GLY A 378 33.67 0.84 11.04
N ASP A 379 33.82 0.02 12.07
CA ASP A 379 34.97 -0.89 12.15
C ASP A 379 34.78 -2.17 11.31
N MET A 380 33.59 -2.72 11.26
CA MET A 380 33.31 -3.89 10.42
C MET A 380 33.47 -3.58 8.93
N HIS A 381 33.04 -2.39 8.50
CA HIS A 381 33.27 -1.92 7.12
C HIS A 381 34.76 -1.78 6.82
N LYS A 382 35.54 -1.18 7.73
CA LYS A 382 37.00 -1.05 7.57
C LYS A 382 37.70 -2.41 7.39
N ASP A 383 37.27 -3.44 8.14
CA ASP A 383 37.84 -4.79 8.03
C ASP A 383 37.56 -5.44 6.68
N ILE A 384 36.32 -5.29 6.17
CA ILE A 384 35.93 -5.79 4.85
C ILE A 384 36.68 -5.07 3.74
N VAL A 385 36.73 -3.74 3.77
CA VAL A 385 37.47 -2.92 2.78
C VAL A 385 38.97 -3.28 2.76
N ARG A 386 39.58 -3.50 3.94
CA ARG A 386 41.00 -3.87 4.04
C ARG A 386 41.27 -5.24 3.42
N HIS A 387 40.33 -6.17 3.56
CA HIS A 387 40.48 -7.53 3.02
C HIS A 387 40.31 -7.57 1.50
N PHE A 388 39.22 -6.99 0.97
CA PHE A 388 38.89 -7.04 -0.47
C PHE A 388 39.46 -5.84 -1.20
N ARG A 389 40.68 -5.92 -1.69
CA ARG A 389 41.47 -4.79 -2.24
C ARG A 389 40.90 -4.21 -3.54
N LYS A 390 40.22 -5.01 -4.35
CA LYS A 390 39.57 -4.59 -5.60
C LYS A 390 38.05 -4.55 -5.50
N ALA A 391 37.53 -4.56 -4.27
CA ALA A 391 36.11 -4.43 -4.07
C ALA A 391 35.59 -3.04 -4.39
N GLN A 392 34.35 -2.98 -4.81
CA GLN A 392 33.60 -1.76 -5.07
C GLN A 392 32.34 -1.77 -4.20
N PHE A 393 32.07 -0.64 -3.53
CA PHE A 393 31.00 -0.53 -2.56
C PHE A 393 29.94 0.43 -3.06
N PHE A 394 28.69 -0.03 -3.13
CA PHE A 394 27.53 0.78 -3.50
C PHE A 394 26.57 0.88 -2.33
N GLY A 395 26.34 2.10 -1.83
CA GLY A 395 25.41 2.39 -0.74
C GLY A 395 24.03 2.78 -1.24
N PHE A 396 22.98 2.31 -0.57
CA PHE A 396 21.61 2.79 -0.75
C PHE A 396 21.12 3.41 0.55
N THR A 397 20.52 4.59 0.48
CA THR A 397 19.99 5.26 1.66
C THR A 397 18.86 6.22 1.32
N GLY A 398 17.90 6.37 2.23
CA GLY A 398 16.87 7.43 2.17
C GLY A 398 17.28 8.70 2.88
N THR A 399 18.24 8.61 3.80
CA THR A 399 18.65 9.67 4.70
C THR A 399 20.17 9.69 4.87
N PRO A 400 20.91 10.22 3.87
CA PRO A 400 22.37 10.29 3.91
C PRO A 400 22.86 11.06 5.14
N ARG A 401 24.07 10.75 5.58
CA ARG A 401 24.77 11.54 6.58
C ARG A 401 25.58 12.63 5.91
N PHE A 402 25.37 13.84 6.38
CA PHE A 402 26.12 15.05 6.05
C PHE A 402 26.91 15.52 7.29
N GLU A 403 27.63 16.60 7.19
CA GLU A 403 28.39 17.14 8.34
C GLU A 403 27.48 17.50 9.53
N VAL A 404 26.28 18.03 9.25
CA VAL A 404 25.33 18.47 10.28
C VAL A 404 24.62 17.33 11.02
N ASN A 405 24.56 16.13 10.43
CA ASN A 405 23.87 14.96 11.01
C ASN A 405 24.78 13.71 11.05
N GLY A 406 26.07 13.86 10.77
CA GLY A 406 27.06 12.80 10.81
C GLY A 406 27.46 12.41 12.22
N LYS A 407 28.08 11.24 12.38
CA LYS A 407 28.68 10.82 13.65
C LYS A 407 30.11 11.33 13.73
N THR A 408 30.43 12.09 14.79
CA THR A 408 31.78 12.57 15.02
C THR A 408 32.59 11.55 15.82
N GLU A 409 33.68 11.05 15.23
CA GLU A 409 34.68 10.24 15.92
C GLU A 409 36.00 11.05 16.03
N GLY A 410 36.32 11.49 17.23
CA GLY A 410 37.43 12.38 17.44
C GLY A 410 37.17 13.77 16.83
N LYS A 411 37.97 14.16 15.83
CA LYS A 411 37.83 15.44 15.11
C LYS A 411 37.17 15.31 13.73
N ILE A 412 36.79 14.11 13.33
CA ILE A 412 36.28 13.86 11.98
C ILE A 412 34.81 13.45 12.08
N THR A 413 33.94 14.16 11.35
CA THR A 413 32.53 13.78 11.17
C THR A 413 32.41 12.86 9.96
N GLN A 414 31.95 11.63 10.17
CA GLN A 414 31.78 10.65 9.13
C GLN A 414 30.50 10.95 8.33
N THR A 415 30.66 11.21 7.03
CA THR A 415 29.56 11.43 6.08
C THR A 415 29.37 10.24 5.16
N THR A 416 28.18 10.12 4.52
CA THR A 416 27.94 9.07 3.52
C THR A 416 28.88 9.22 2.32
N GLU A 417 29.20 10.43 1.90
CA GLU A 417 30.11 10.70 0.79
C GLU A 417 31.54 10.27 1.10
N MET A 418 32.02 10.49 2.34
CA MET A 418 33.35 10.03 2.75
C MET A 418 33.49 8.50 2.70
N LEU A 419 32.42 7.78 2.98
CA LEU A 419 32.44 6.30 3.01
C LEU A 419 32.21 5.67 1.64
N PHE A 420 31.34 6.26 0.83
CA PHE A 420 30.87 5.67 -0.43
C PHE A 420 31.23 6.50 -1.67
N GLY A 421 31.78 7.69 -1.54
CA GLY A 421 32.07 8.57 -2.68
C GLY A 421 30.83 9.29 -3.22
N GLU A 422 30.74 9.46 -4.51
CA GLU A 422 29.76 10.29 -5.21
C GLU A 422 28.32 9.73 -5.13
N CYS A 423 27.34 10.63 -4.98
CA CYS A 423 25.92 10.32 -5.17
C CYS A 423 25.61 10.26 -6.66
N LEU A 424 25.37 9.08 -7.19
CA LEU A 424 25.11 8.89 -8.63
C LEU A 424 23.71 9.29 -9.06
N HIS A 425 22.73 9.14 -8.19
CA HIS A 425 21.34 9.53 -8.44
C HIS A 425 20.60 9.83 -7.15
N ASN A 426 19.70 10.78 -7.19
CA ASN A 426 18.83 11.11 -6.05
C ASN A 426 17.38 11.16 -6.48
N TYR A 427 16.51 10.68 -5.59
CA TYR A 427 15.05 10.79 -5.69
C TYR A 427 14.55 11.11 -4.29
N LEU A 428 14.23 12.38 -4.08
CA LEU A 428 13.99 12.94 -2.75
C LEU A 428 12.53 12.77 -2.33
N ILE A 429 12.25 13.07 -1.06
CA ILE A 429 10.89 12.93 -0.52
C ILE A 429 9.89 13.84 -1.27
N LYS A 430 10.30 15.04 -1.68
CA LYS A 430 9.45 15.94 -2.47
C LYS A 430 9.08 15.35 -3.83
N ASP A 431 10.05 14.70 -4.49
CA ASP A 431 9.83 14.06 -5.80
C ASP A 431 8.85 12.89 -5.65
N ALA A 432 9.04 12.09 -4.58
CA ALA A 432 8.21 10.94 -4.31
C ALA A 432 6.76 11.31 -3.96
N ILE A 433 6.53 12.41 -3.24
CA ILE A 433 5.20 12.94 -2.97
C ILE A 433 4.58 13.52 -4.24
N PHE A 434 5.34 14.30 -5.01
CA PHE A 434 4.89 14.86 -6.28
C PHE A 434 4.45 13.76 -7.25
N ASP A 435 5.16 12.64 -7.30
CA ASP A 435 4.82 11.48 -8.14
C ASP A 435 3.72 10.58 -7.53
N ASN A 436 3.17 10.92 -6.37
CA ASN A 436 2.22 10.10 -5.62
C ASN A 436 2.76 8.69 -5.28
N ASN A 437 4.08 8.56 -5.15
CA ASN A 437 4.73 7.31 -4.73
C ASN A 437 4.70 7.12 -3.22
N VAL A 438 4.66 8.22 -2.48
CA VAL A 438 4.41 8.28 -1.04
C VAL A 438 3.49 9.46 -0.74
N LEU A 439 2.87 9.45 0.43
CA LEU A 439 1.97 10.51 0.89
C LEU A 439 2.75 11.63 1.58
N GLY A 440 2.19 12.84 1.60
CA GLY A 440 2.63 13.93 2.46
C GLY A 440 2.33 13.67 3.94
N PHE A 441 2.76 14.58 4.81
CA PHE A 441 2.55 14.49 6.26
C PHE A 441 1.63 15.61 6.75
N HIS A 442 0.59 15.24 7.50
CA HIS A 442 -0.11 16.16 8.39
C HIS A 442 0.52 16.06 9.78
N ILE A 443 1.05 17.16 10.32
CA ILE A 443 1.82 17.17 11.55
C ILE A 443 1.15 18.10 12.56
N GLU A 444 0.77 17.53 13.71
CA GLU A 444 0.20 18.25 14.84
C GLU A 444 1.22 18.32 15.98
N TYR A 445 1.37 19.50 16.57
CA TYR A 445 2.22 19.72 17.72
C TYR A 445 1.35 20.04 18.93
N ILE A 446 1.25 19.10 19.85
CA ILE A 446 0.42 19.23 21.06
C ILE A 446 1.29 19.77 22.18
N LYS A 447 0.91 20.94 22.69
CA LYS A 447 1.57 21.56 23.84
C LYS A 447 1.21 20.78 25.11
N THR A 448 2.18 20.10 25.70
CA THR A 448 1.98 19.24 26.89
C THR A 448 2.46 19.89 28.18
N MET A 449 3.01 21.11 28.10
CA MET A 449 3.54 21.87 29.23
C MET A 449 3.23 23.35 29.03
N GLU A 450 2.98 24.07 30.12
CA GLU A 450 2.84 25.53 30.11
C GLU A 450 4.22 26.21 30.09
N GLY A 451 4.35 27.28 29.33
CA GLY A 451 5.58 28.07 29.14
C GLY A 451 6.10 28.02 27.68
N ASP A 452 6.70 29.12 27.25
CA ASP A 452 7.45 29.22 25.97
C ASP A 452 8.93 28.98 26.26
N PHE A 453 9.31 27.76 26.56
CA PHE A 453 10.70 27.40 26.79
C PHE A 453 11.31 26.92 25.49
N ASP A 454 12.47 27.46 25.13
CA ASP A 454 13.35 26.88 24.14
C ASP A 454 14.09 25.70 24.77
N TRP A 455 13.58 24.50 24.55
CA TRP A 455 14.11 23.24 25.08
C TRP A 455 15.49 22.86 24.50
N ASP A 456 15.98 23.60 23.50
CA ASP A 456 17.33 23.49 22.97
C ASP A 456 18.30 24.45 23.69
N ASP A 457 17.82 25.25 24.67
CA ASP A 457 18.67 26.10 25.51
C ASP A 457 19.40 25.27 26.58
N PRO A 458 20.70 25.11 26.50
CA PRO A 458 21.47 24.31 27.44
C PRO A 458 21.40 24.85 28.88
N THR A 459 21.04 26.12 29.11
CA THR A 459 20.94 26.71 30.44
C THR A 459 19.68 26.26 31.20
N LEU A 460 18.65 25.79 30.49
CA LEU A 460 17.44 25.22 31.10
C LEU A 460 17.68 23.79 31.57
N ALA A 461 18.57 23.05 30.95
CA ALA A 461 18.92 21.68 31.32
C ALA A 461 19.53 21.56 32.70
N ASP A 462 20.19 22.61 33.16
CA ASP A 462 20.83 22.68 34.50
C ASP A 462 19.86 23.10 35.63
N ALA A 463 18.68 23.62 35.30
CA ALA A 463 17.73 24.19 36.27
C ALA A 463 16.54 23.27 36.59
N ILE A 464 16.21 22.32 35.73
CA ILE A 464 15.03 21.41 35.86
C ILE A 464 15.44 20.01 35.43
N ASP A 465 15.12 18.98 36.22
CA ASP A 465 15.22 17.60 35.73
C ASP A 465 14.16 17.32 34.64
N ILE A 466 14.58 17.65 33.41
CA ILE A 466 13.75 17.48 32.20
C ILE A 466 13.29 16.02 32.04
N GLY A 467 14.13 15.06 32.50
CA GLY A 467 13.81 13.64 32.46
C GLY A 467 12.61 13.30 33.35
N GLU A 468 12.61 13.80 34.57
CA GLU A 468 11.53 13.60 35.55
C GLU A 468 10.22 14.24 35.08
N LEU A 469 10.30 15.45 34.51
CA LEU A 469 9.14 16.16 33.99
C LEU A 469 8.44 15.38 32.84
N TYR A 470 9.23 14.82 31.89
CA TYR A 470 8.67 14.02 30.81
C TYR A 470 8.08 12.68 31.29
N MET A 471 8.49 12.19 32.44
CA MET A 471 8.01 10.98 33.07
C MET A 471 6.92 11.23 34.12
N SER A 472 6.40 12.46 34.29
CA SER A 472 5.34 12.74 35.26
C SER A 472 4.04 12.02 34.93
N ASP A 473 3.37 11.48 35.94
CA ASP A 473 2.11 10.72 35.79
C ASP A 473 0.99 11.56 35.21
N GLU A 474 0.91 12.83 35.59
CA GLU A 474 -0.11 13.76 35.11
C GLU A 474 0.03 13.97 33.60
N ARG A 475 1.24 14.32 33.14
CA ARG A 475 1.51 14.56 31.71
C ARG A 475 1.23 13.30 30.88
N MET A 476 1.75 12.16 31.31
CA MET A 476 1.57 10.90 30.59
C MET A 476 0.10 10.47 30.55
N SER A 477 -0.65 10.70 31.61
CA SER A 477 -2.10 10.43 31.64
C SER A 477 -2.88 11.37 30.71
N LEU A 478 -2.53 12.64 30.63
CA LEU A 478 -3.13 13.58 29.67
C LEU A 478 -2.87 13.15 28.23
N ILE A 479 -1.64 12.74 27.90
CA ILE A 479 -1.29 12.22 26.56
C ILE A 479 -2.08 10.95 26.25
N ALA A 480 -2.16 10.00 27.17
CA ALA A 480 -2.92 8.77 26.97
C ALA A 480 -4.41 9.04 26.74
N ASN A 481 -5.01 9.93 27.51
CA ASN A 481 -6.40 10.37 27.32
C ASN A 481 -6.60 11.05 25.96
N HIS A 482 -5.69 11.95 25.56
CA HIS A 482 -5.74 12.60 24.25
C HIS A 482 -5.68 11.57 23.12
N ILE A 483 -4.80 10.56 23.22
CA ILE A 483 -4.71 9.47 22.23
C ILE A 483 -6.04 8.71 22.17
N ILE A 484 -6.58 8.26 23.30
CA ILE A 484 -7.82 7.46 23.36
C ILE A 484 -8.99 8.24 22.73
N GLN A 485 -9.16 9.50 23.10
CA GLN A 485 -10.26 10.33 22.62
C GLN A 485 -10.22 10.57 21.10
N ASN A 486 -9.02 10.71 20.51
CA ASN A 486 -8.85 11.12 19.13
C ASN A 486 -8.49 9.97 18.17
N HIS A 487 -8.14 8.80 18.71
CA HIS A 487 -7.63 7.68 17.91
C HIS A 487 -8.61 7.25 16.82
N LYS A 488 -9.90 7.14 17.13
CA LYS A 488 -10.93 6.71 16.17
C LYS A 488 -11.03 7.66 14.99
N ALA A 489 -11.04 8.97 15.24
CA ALA A 489 -11.05 9.97 14.16
C ALA A 489 -9.79 9.88 13.29
N LYS A 490 -8.60 9.82 13.93
CA LYS A 490 -7.30 9.76 13.23
C LYS A 490 -7.10 8.46 12.43
N THR A 491 -7.68 7.35 12.88
CA THR A 491 -7.55 6.04 12.22
C THR A 491 -8.78 5.65 11.40
N ARG A 492 -9.74 6.55 11.22
CA ARG A 492 -11.00 6.28 10.52
C ARG A 492 -11.73 5.09 11.13
N ASN A 493 -12.05 5.21 12.41
CA ASN A 493 -12.73 4.19 13.20
C ASN A 493 -12.01 2.81 13.21
N GLY A 494 -10.68 2.80 13.26
CA GLY A 494 -9.87 1.58 13.32
C GLY A 494 -9.64 0.91 11.96
N GLN A 495 -9.96 1.59 10.85
CA GLN A 495 -9.57 1.13 9.51
C GLN A 495 -8.04 1.09 9.35
N TYR A 496 -7.34 2.01 10.03
CA TYR A 496 -5.90 2.15 10.03
C TYR A 496 -5.31 1.90 11.40
N THR A 497 -4.02 1.57 11.44
CA THR A 497 -3.27 1.29 12.66
C THR A 497 -2.35 2.46 13.03
N ALA A 498 -1.90 2.47 14.29
CA ALA A 498 -0.98 3.49 14.80
C ALA A 498 0.23 2.89 15.50
N ILE A 499 1.33 3.66 15.49
CA ILE A 499 2.49 3.45 16.35
C ILE A 499 2.60 4.60 17.34
N PHE A 500 2.94 4.29 18.59
CA PHE A 500 3.30 5.27 19.61
C PHE A 500 4.77 5.14 19.96
N ALA A 501 5.58 6.10 19.53
CA ALA A 501 7.02 6.16 19.76
C ALA A 501 7.31 6.88 21.09
N VAL A 502 7.98 6.19 22.02
CA VAL A 502 8.32 6.72 23.35
C VAL A 502 9.84 6.71 23.59
N SER A 503 10.30 7.48 24.58
CA SER A 503 11.71 7.75 24.81
C SER A 503 12.52 6.56 25.33
N SER A 504 11.94 5.72 26.19
CA SER A 504 12.63 4.61 26.89
C SER A 504 11.72 3.42 27.13
N ILE A 505 12.30 2.31 27.59
CA ILE A 505 11.54 1.13 28.03
C ILE A 505 10.68 1.48 29.23
N ASP A 506 11.21 2.23 30.20
CA ASP A 506 10.47 2.67 31.39
C ASP A 506 9.24 3.51 30.99
N ALA A 507 9.41 4.42 30.02
CA ALA A 507 8.28 5.20 29.48
C ALA A 507 7.26 4.30 28.81
N LEU A 508 7.68 3.29 28.04
CA LEU A 508 6.78 2.32 27.39
C LEU A 508 5.94 1.58 28.41
N VAL A 509 6.58 1.01 29.41
CA VAL A 509 5.90 0.24 30.48
C VAL A 509 4.93 1.14 31.23
N LYS A 510 5.34 2.36 31.58
CA LYS A 510 4.51 3.30 32.29
C LYS A 510 3.27 3.75 31.47
N TYR A 511 3.45 4.07 30.18
CA TYR A 511 2.32 4.35 29.28
C TYR A 511 1.37 3.16 29.13
N TYR A 512 1.93 1.96 28.99
CA TYR A 512 1.14 0.74 28.90
C TYR A 512 0.25 0.54 30.15
N ASP A 513 0.81 0.78 31.33
CA ASP A 513 0.06 0.69 32.60
C ASP A 513 -0.99 1.79 32.75
N ILE A 514 -0.73 2.99 32.23
CA ILE A 514 -1.69 4.09 32.20
C ILE A 514 -2.86 3.74 31.27
N PHE A 515 -2.59 3.25 30.05
CA PHE A 515 -3.65 2.82 29.13
C PHE A 515 -4.52 1.72 29.76
N LYS A 516 -3.94 0.74 30.42
CA LYS A 516 -4.72 -0.31 31.11
C LYS A 516 -5.65 0.20 32.21
N LYS A 517 -5.32 1.31 32.85
CA LYS A 517 -6.16 1.91 33.93
C LYS A 517 -7.32 2.73 33.36
N ILE A 518 -7.22 3.23 32.15
CA ILE A 518 -8.26 4.04 31.51
C ILE A 518 -9.23 3.09 30.78
N LYS A 519 -10.53 3.32 30.93
CA LYS A 519 -11.54 2.53 30.21
C LYS A 519 -11.56 2.89 28.72
N HIS A 520 -11.28 1.95 27.83
CA HIS A 520 -11.33 2.11 26.39
C HIS A 520 -11.53 0.75 25.70
N ASP A 521 -11.84 0.76 24.40
CA ASP A 521 -12.06 -0.41 23.54
C ASP A 521 -10.90 -0.71 22.58
N LEU A 522 -9.76 0.01 22.69
CA LEU A 522 -8.62 -0.13 21.80
C LEU A 522 -7.75 -1.33 22.16
N ASN A 523 -7.26 -2.05 21.14
CA ASN A 523 -6.26 -3.10 21.30
C ASN A 523 -4.86 -2.48 21.30
N ILE A 524 -4.22 -2.40 22.46
CA ILE A 524 -2.92 -1.76 22.66
C ILE A 524 -1.90 -2.80 23.14
N SER A 525 -0.71 -2.79 22.56
CA SER A 525 0.40 -3.61 23.04
C SER A 525 1.72 -2.87 22.90
N GLY A 526 2.78 -3.40 23.53
CA GLY A 526 4.12 -2.84 23.49
C GLY A 526 5.17 -3.87 23.10
N ILE A 527 6.23 -3.40 22.43
CA ILE A 527 7.35 -4.26 22.08
C ILE A 527 8.68 -3.51 22.22
N PHE A 528 9.66 -4.18 22.81
CA PHE A 528 11.03 -3.69 22.91
C PHE A 528 12.02 -4.86 22.97
N SER A 529 13.29 -4.60 22.62
CA SER A 529 14.35 -5.60 22.76
C SER A 529 14.91 -5.58 24.18
N TYR A 530 14.95 -6.74 24.81
CA TYR A 530 15.62 -6.95 26.07
C TYR A 530 16.99 -7.64 25.84
N GLY A 531 18.01 -7.23 26.59
CA GLY A 531 19.34 -7.82 26.50
C GLY A 531 20.17 -7.36 25.32
N GLN A 532 21.08 -6.44 25.63
CA GLN A 532 22.42 -6.20 25.05
C GLN A 532 23.07 -4.94 25.65
N ASN A 533 22.98 -4.76 26.98
CA ASN A 533 23.92 -3.90 27.69
C ASN A 533 24.58 -4.77 28.74
N GLU A 534 25.79 -5.24 28.44
CA GLU A 534 26.62 -6.01 29.35
C GLU A 534 27.06 -5.24 30.62
N ASP A 535 26.59 -4.00 30.81
CA ASP A 535 27.04 -3.12 31.92
C ASP A 535 25.95 -2.83 32.99
N ALA A 536 24.81 -3.55 32.99
CA ALA A 536 23.74 -3.30 33.97
C ALA A 536 23.10 -4.62 34.48
N GLU A 537 23.84 -5.37 35.29
CA GLU A 537 23.29 -6.43 36.13
C GLU A 537 22.13 -5.86 36.98
N GLY A 538 20.90 -6.38 36.78
CA GLY A 538 19.70 -6.03 37.54
C GLY A 538 18.62 -5.24 36.78
N LYS A 539 18.96 -4.45 35.73
CA LYS A 539 17.96 -3.78 34.90
C LYS A 539 17.38 -4.69 33.81
N ASP A 540 18.11 -5.71 33.39
CA ASP A 540 17.68 -6.64 32.34
C ASP A 540 16.60 -7.61 32.80
N GLU A 541 16.66 -8.08 34.08
CA GLU A 541 15.58 -8.92 34.64
C GLU A 541 14.27 -8.16 34.71
N HIS A 542 14.28 -6.93 35.21
CA HIS A 542 13.07 -6.10 35.32
C HIS A 542 12.45 -5.78 33.94
N SER A 543 13.27 -5.57 32.93
CA SER A 543 12.80 -5.33 31.55
C SER A 543 12.19 -6.59 30.93
N ARG A 544 12.78 -7.76 31.19
CA ARG A 544 12.24 -9.04 30.71
C ARG A 544 10.89 -9.36 31.35
N ASP A 545 10.75 -9.17 32.65
CA ASP A 545 9.48 -9.40 33.36
C ASP A 545 8.36 -8.47 32.88
N SER A 546 8.72 -7.20 32.64
CA SER A 546 7.77 -6.23 32.09
C SER A 546 7.29 -6.63 30.70
N LEU A 547 8.19 -7.11 29.83
CA LEU A 547 7.82 -7.60 28.49
C LEU A 547 6.99 -8.87 28.58
N GLU A 548 7.32 -9.81 29.47
CA GLU A 548 6.55 -11.04 29.69
C GLU A 548 5.11 -10.74 30.11
N ARG A 549 4.91 -9.74 30.97
CA ARG A 549 3.59 -9.26 31.37
C ARG A 549 2.79 -8.71 30.18
N ILE A 550 3.42 -7.88 29.33
CA ILE A 550 2.78 -7.33 28.12
C ILE A 550 2.43 -8.47 27.15
N ILE A 551 3.31 -9.46 26.98
CA ILE A 551 3.07 -10.63 26.14
C ILE A 551 1.91 -11.45 26.67
N LYS A 552 1.80 -11.61 27.99
CA LYS A 552 0.69 -12.34 28.62
C LYS A 552 -0.65 -11.67 28.31
N ASP A 553 -0.74 -10.36 28.48
CA ASP A 553 -1.95 -9.60 28.15
C ASP A 553 -2.29 -9.70 26.66
N TYR A 554 -1.25 -9.69 25.80
CA TYR A 554 -1.41 -9.89 24.36
C TYR A 554 -1.95 -11.27 24.02
N ASN A 555 -1.45 -12.32 24.70
CA ASN A 555 -1.95 -13.67 24.51
C ASN A 555 -3.43 -13.80 24.89
N GLU A 556 -3.85 -13.15 25.99
CA GLU A 556 -5.26 -13.09 26.39
C GLU A 556 -6.12 -12.36 25.37
N MET A 557 -5.64 -11.24 24.83
CA MET A 557 -6.34 -10.43 23.81
C MET A 557 -6.57 -11.18 22.50
N TYR A 558 -5.62 -12.02 22.09
CA TYR A 558 -5.61 -12.65 20.75
C TYR A 558 -5.71 -14.17 20.76
N GLY A 559 -5.77 -14.80 21.93
CA GLY A 559 -5.83 -16.27 22.05
C GLY A 559 -4.52 -16.93 21.59
N THR A 560 -3.37 -16.30 21.83
CA THR A 560 -2.05 -16.80 21.45
C THR A 560 -1.27 -17.33 22.66
N ASN A 561 -0.08 -17.90 22.45
CA ASN A 561 0.75 -18.46 23.51
C ASN A 561 2.23 -18.12 23.27
N PHE A 562 2.54 -16.83 23.27
CA PHE A 562 3.90 -16.34 23.14
C PHE A 562 4.54 -16.11 24.52
N SER A 563 5.87 -16.07 24.55
CA SER A 563 6.69 -15.72 25.71
C SER A 563 7.94 -14.97 25.24
N THR A 564 8.72 -14.45 26.16
CA THR A 564 10.02 -13.85 25.85
C THR A 564 10.97 -14.84 25.17
N ASP A 565 10.85 -16.15 25.41
CA ASP A 565 11.64 -17.19 24.73
C ASP A 565 11.20 -17.38 23.27
N THR A 566 9.94 -17.07 22.94
CA THR A 566 9.39 -17.09 21.57
C THR A 566 9.26 -15.69 20.97
N PHE A 567 10.12 -14.76 21.38
CA PHE A 567 10.07 -13.34 20.99
C PHE A 567 9.99 -13.12 19.49
N SER A 568 10.71 -13.90 18.67
CA SER A 568 10.67 -13.77 17.21
C SER A 568 9.27 -14.07 16.64
N ALA A 569 8.54 -15.03 17.21
CA ALA A 569 7.18 -15.36 16.81
C ALA A 569 6.20 -14.25 17.23
N TYR A 570 6.36 -13.71 18.45
CA TYR A 570 5.61 -12.57 18.95
C TYR A 570 5.81 -11.33 18.07
N HIS A 571 7.06 -10.98 17.74
CA HIS A 571 7.41 -9.89 16.84
C HIS A 571 6.74 -10.05 15.46
N LYS A 572 6.77 -11.26 14.91
CA LYS A 572 6.14 -11.56 13.62
C LYS A 572 4.61 -11.39 13.69
N ASP A 573 3.95 -11.88 14.72
CA ASP A 573 2.50 -11.77 14.87
C ASP A 573 2.06 -10.30 15.02
N ILE A 574 2.76 -9.51 15.84
CA ILE A 574 2.56 -8.04 15.93
C ILE A 574 2.71 -7.38 14.56
N SER A 575 3.82 -7.69 13.86
CA SER A 575 4.07 -7.15 12.53
C SER A 575 2.91 -7.44 11.57
N ASP A 576 2.40 -8.68 11.57
CA ASP A 576 1.31 -9.08 10.71
C ASP A 576 -0.02 -8.39 11.07
N ARG A 577 -0.28 -8.12 12.37
CA ARG A 577 -1.47 -7.37 12.82
C ARG A 577 -1.40 -5.89 12.45
N VAL A 578 -0.26 -5.25 12.65
CA VAL A 578 -0.05 -3.84 12.23
C VAL A 578 -0.10 -3.71 10.70
N LYS A 579 0.24 -4.77 9.96
CA LYS A 579 0.10 -4.83 8.49
C LYS A 579 -1.31 -5.19 8.01
N GLY A 580 -2.27 -5.38 8.91
CA GLY A 580 -3.63 -5.77 8.55
C GLY A 580 -3.78 -7.18 7.95
N LYS A 581 -2.80 -8.06 8.15
CA LYS A 581 -2.84 -9.44 7.62
C LYS A 581 -3.65 -10.40 8.49
N LYS A 582 -4.08 -9.96 9.65
CA LYS A 582 -4.88 -10.76 10.61
C LYS A 582 -6.27 -10.15 10.76
N THR A 583 -7.26 -10.98 11.01
CA THR A 583 -8.67 -10.58 11.17
C THR A 583 -8.91 -9.58 12.31
N LYS A 584 -8.15 -9.71 13.41
CA LYS A 584 -8.17 -8.74 14.52
C LYS A 584 -6.87 -7.94 14.49
N SER A 585 -6.95 -6.66 14.14
CA SER A 585 -5.80 -5.75 14.09
C SER A 585 -5.32 -5.36 15.50
N LEU A 586 -4.15 -4.76 15.55
CA LEU A 586 -3.63 -4.05 16.70
C LEU A 586 -3.81 -2.55 16.45
N ASP A 587 -4.55 -1.85 17.29
CA ASP A 587 -4.87 -0.44 17.07
C ASP A 587 -3.67 0.46 17.33
N ILE A 588 -2.96 0.25 18.46
CA ILE A 588 -1.77 1.02 18.82
C ILE A 588 -0.65 0.07 19.26
N LEU A 589 0.50 0.23 18.62
CA LEU A 589 1.74 -0.42 19.04
C LEU A 589 2.68 0.57 19.70
N ILE A 590 2.99 0.40 20.99
CA ILE A 590 3.93 1.23 21.72
C ILE A 590 5.35 0.70 21.49
N VAL A 591 6.27 1.57 21.08
CA VAL A 591 7.64 1.18 20.72
C VAL A 591 8.67 2.21 21.23
N VAL A 592 9.91 1.73 21.48
CA VAL A 592 11.04 2.64 21.72
C VAL A 592 11.80 2.93 20.43
N ASN A 593 12.36 1.91 19.78
CA ASN A 593 13.12 2.05 18.53
C ASN A 593 12.66 1.07 17.45
N MET A 594 12.13 -0.08 17.86
CA MET A 594 11.65 -1.10 16.95
C MET A 594 10.49 -0.54 16.11
N PHE A 595 10.34 -0.99 14.88
CA PHE A 595 9.32 -0.54 13.92
C PHE A 595 9.45 0.92 13.42
N LEU A 596 10.26 1.77 14.06
CA LEU A 596 10.50 3.15 13.57
C LEU A 596 11.40 3.18 12.33
N THR A 597 12.23 2.15 12.15
CA THR A 597 13.12 2.02 10.99
C THR A 597 12.97 0.65 10.36
N GLY A 598 12.98 0.57 9.02
CA GLY A 598 12.93 -0.69 8.27
C GLY A 598 11.55 -1.38 8.19
N PHE A 599 10.56 -0.95 8.96
CA PHE A 599 9.22 -1.52 8.93
C PHE A 599 8.38 -0.93 7.80
N ASP A 600 7.68 -1.77 7.05
CA ASP A 600 6.79 -1.36 5.95
C ASP A 600 5.38 -1.88 6.19
N SER A 601 4.43 -0.95 6.29
CA SER A 601 3.01 -1.24 6.51
C SER A 601 2.15 -0.19 5.81
N LYS A 602 1.28 -0.63 4.91
CA LYS A 602 0.33 0.25 4.23
C LYS A 602 -0.77 0.76 5.17
N PRO A 603 -1.40 -0.09 6.01
CA PRO A 603 -2.43 0.35 6.96
C PRO A 603 -1.94 1.27 8.07
N LEU A 604 -0.63 1.36 8.32
CA LEU A 604 -0.10 2.28 9.32
C LEU A 604 -0.24 3.73 8.86
N SER A 605 -1.15 4.49 9.46
CA SER A 605 -1.43 5.88 9.08
C SER A 605 -1.08 6.90 10.14
N VAL A 606 -0.99 6.52 11.41
CA VAL A 606 -0.78 7.44 12.53
C VAL A 606 0.51 7.11 13.27
N LEU A 607 1.30 8.14 13.57
CA LEU A 607 2.45 8.07 14.47
C LEU A 607 2.27 9.09 15.59
N TYR A 608 2.10 8.60 16.81
CA TYR A 608 2.20 9.39 18.03
C TYR A 608 3.66 9.45 18.48
N VAL A 609 4.15 10.63 18.87
CA VAL A 609 5.56 10.84 19.17
C VAL A 609 5.73 11.53 20.52
N ASP A 610 6.17 10.79 21.53
CA ASP A 610 6.72 11.32 22.81
C ASP A 610 8.18 10.92 22.95
N LYS A 611 8.94 11.22 21.91
CA LYS A 611 10.36 10.89 21.79
C LYS A 611 11.12 12.02 21.14
N ASP A 612 12.35 12.23 21.60
CA ASP A 612 13.28 13.17 20.96
C ASP A 612 13.87 12.54 19.70
N LEU A 613 13.39 12.98 18.54
CA LEU A 613 13.83 12.52 17.23
C LEU A 613 14.55 13.65 16.49
N LYS A 614 15.64 13.32 15.79
CA LYS A 614 16.43 14.27 15.00
C LYS A 614 16.74 13.73 13.61
N TYR A 615 16.80 14.63 12.63
CA TYR A 615 17.24 14.35 11.25
C TYR A 615 16.74 13.00 10.69
N HIS A 616 17.65 12.04 10.50
CA HIS A 616 17.35 10.75 9.87
C HIS A 616 16.36 9.92 10.68
N ASP A 617 16.46 9.86 12.01
CA ASP A 617 15.54 9.10 12.86
C ASP A 617 14.13 9.68 12.80
N LEU A 618 14.02 11.03 12.77
CA LEU A 618 12.76 11.74 12.64
C LEU A 618 12.09 11.43 11.30
N LEU A 619 12.79 11.66 10.18
CA LEU A 619 12.22 11.44 8.86
C LEU A 619 11.89 9.96 8.61
N GLN A 620 12.72 9.04 9.11
CA GLN A 620 12.46 7.61 8.99
C GLN A 620 11.22 7.17 9.78
N ALA A 621 11.03 7.69 11.00
CA ALA A 621 9.84 7.42 11.80
C ALA A 621 8.58 7.97 11.12
N TYR A 622 8.60 9.22 10.66
CA TYR A 622 7.48 9.84 9.93
C TYR A 622 7.14 9.04 8.67
N SER A 623 8.15 8.62 7.92
CA SER A 623 7.97 7.84 6.69
C SER A 623 7.39 6.43 6.90
N ARG A 624 7.09 6.01 8.13
CA ARG A 624 6.30 4.79 8.38
C ARG A 624 4.84 4.97 8.01
N THR A 625 4.30 6.19 8.16
CA THR A 625 2.88 6.50 7.94
C THR A 625 2.53 6.86 6.49
N ASN A 626 3.50 7.16 5.65
CA ASN A 626 3.29 7.77 4.34
C ASN A 626 3.18 6.77 3.17
N ARG A 627 2.88 5.52 3.43
CA ARG A 627 2.65 4.52 2.37
C ARG A 627 1.31 4.73 1.71
N VAL A 628 1.30 4.78 0.39
CA VAL A 628 0.06 4.78 -0.40
C VAL A 628 -0.61 3.42 -0.26
N GLU A 629 -1.88 3.41 0.09
CA GLU A 629 -2.69 2.19 0.17
C GLU A 629 -3.93 2.32 -0.70
N LYS A 630 -4.92 3.08 -0.23
CA LYS A 630 -6.19 3.35 -0.88
C LYS A 630 -6.42 4.85 -0.98
N GLU A 631 -7.37 5.27 -1.81
CA GLU A 631 -7.82 6.67 -1.89
C GLU A 631 -8.33 7.20 -0.53
N THR A 632 -8.69 6.30 0.38
CA THR A 632 -9.15 6.60 1.75
C THR A 632 -8.04 7.02 2.72
N LYS A 633 -6.76 6.89 2.35
CA LYS A 633 -5.60 7.35 3.15
C LYS A 633 -4.98 8.58 2.48
N PRO A 634 -5.41 9.80 2.81
CA PRO A 634 -4.98 11.00 2.12
C PRO A 634 -3.54 11.41 2.44
N PHE A 635 -3.06 11.16 3.66
CA PHE A 635 -1.72 11.53 4.15
C PHE A 635 -1.32 10.69 5.37
N GLY A 636 -0.04 10.77 5.75
CA GLY A 636 0.45 10.27 7.02
C GLY A 636 0.18 11.28 8.13
N ILE A 637 -0.31 10.82 9.28
CA ILE A 637 -0.64 11.67 10.43
C ILE A 637 0.43 11.51 11.50
N ILE A 638 1.04 12.63 11.92
CA ILE A 638 2.07 12.68 12.95
C ILE A 638 1.57 13.57 14.08
N ILE A 639 1.55 13.06 15.29
CA ILE A 639 1.11 13.82 16.48
C ILE A 639 2.30 13.87 17.46
N CYS A 640 2.87 15.05 17.64
CA CYS A 640 4.05 15.28 18.45
C CYS A 640 3.65 15.83 19.82
N TYR A 641 4.02 15.12 20.88
CA TYR A 641 3.89 15.54 22.28
C TYR A 641 5.18 16.16 22.83
N ARG A 642 6.15 16.39 21.96
CA ARG A 642 7.38 17.13 22.22
C ARG A 642 7.53 18.26 21.22
N ASN A 643 8.29 19.29 21.58
CA ASN A 643 8.57 20.40 20.67
C ASN A 643 9.55 19.95 19.56
N LEU A 644 9.01 19.32 18.53
CA LEU A 644 9.80 18.85 17.38
C LEU A 644 9.69 19.76 16.15
N LYS A 645 9.02 20.93 16.25
CA LYS A 645 8.73 21.78 15.09
C LYS A 645 10.02 22.16 14.34
N LYS A 646 10.98 22.77 15.05
CA LYS A 646 12.27 23.19 14.48
C LYS A 646 13.05 21.99 13.90
N ARG A 647 13.11 20.87 14.64
CA ARG A 647 13.80 19.63 14.19
C ARG A 647 13.15 19.02 12.95
N THR A 648 11.83 19.12 12.85
CA THR A 648 11.09 18.68 11.66
C THR A 648 11.42 19.55 10.47
N ASP A 649 11.40 20.88 10.63
CA ASP A 649 11.73 21.82 9.57
C ASP A 649 13.19 21.63 9.09
N ASP A 650 14.14 21.49 10.02
CA ASP A 650 15.54 21.22 9.70
C ASP A 650 15.72 19.90 8.94
N ALA A 651 15.05 18.83 9.39
CA ALA A 651 15.13 17.52 8.73
C ALA A 651 14.49 17.55 7.33
N LEU A 652 13.33 18.16 7.19
CA LEU A 652 12.66 18.28 5.90
C LEU A 652 13.48 19.12 4.92
N THR A 653 14.02 20.24 5.35
CA THR A 653 14.92 21.08 4.54
C THR A 653 16.16 20.31 4.08
N LEU A 654 16.82 19.60 4.99
CA LEU A 654 18.02 18.83 4.69
C LEU A 654 17.76 17.74 3.65
N PHE A 655 16.69 16.94 3.83
CA PHE A 655 16.43 15.76 3.02
C PHE A 655 15.58 16.03 1.77
N SER A 656 14.97 17.21 1.65
CA SER A 656 14.34 17.66 0.40
C SER A 656 15.26 18.49 -0.47
N LYS A 657 16.41 18.94 0.05
CA LYS A 657 17.28 19.96 -0.58
C LYS A 657 16.49 21.22 -0.98
N SER A 658 15.51 21.61 -0.15
CA SER A 658 14.65 22.75 -0.43
C SER A 658 14.28 23.46 0.87
N GLN A 659 14.28 24.78 0.84
CA GLN A 659 13.73 25.60 1.93
C GLN A 659 12.20 25.60 1.91
N ASP A 660 11.60 25.40 0.75
CA ASP A 660 10.15 25.26 0.60
C ASP A 660 9.75 23.79 0.85
N THR A 661 9.08 23.57 1.97
CA THR A 661 8.54 22.27 2.39
C THR A 661 7.01 22.17 2.23
N SER A 662 6.37 23.19 1.61
CA SER A 662 4.90 23.25 1.47
C SER A 662 4.30 22.08 0.70
N GLY A 663 5.07 21.42 -0.19
CA GLY A 663 4.62 20.21 -0.88
C GLY A 663 4.80 18.92 -0.07
N ILE A 664 5.50 18.96 1.08
CA ILE A 664 5.76 17.79 1.93
C ILE A 664 4.81 17.77 3.12
N VAL A 665 4.62 18.94 3.74
CA VAL A 665 3.69 19.11 4.87
C VAL A 665 2.32 19.49 4.32
N VAL A 666 1.32 18.69 4.67
CA VAL A 666 -0.06 18.90 4.25
C VAL A 666 -0.65 20.10 5.02
N PRO A 667 -1.42 20.96 4.35
CA PRO A 667 -2.07 22.12 4.98
C PRO A 667 -2.99 21.73 6.14
N GLY A 668 -3.34 22.70 6.99
CA GLY A 668 -4.24 22.51 8.12
C GLY A 668 -5.73 22.49 7.72
N TYR A 669 -6.60 22.35 8.72
CA TYR A 669 -8.05 22.20 8.61
C TYR A 669 -8.72 23.22 7.69
N GLN A 670 -8.41 24.51 7.85
CA GLN A 670 -9.03 25.59 7.07
C GLN A 670 -8.88 25.43 5.56
N TYR A 671 -7.74 24.97 5.10
CA TYR A 671 -7.49 24.68 3.67
C TYR A 671 -8.48 23.64 3.12
N PHE A 672 -8.73 22.57 3.89
CA PHE A 672 -9.65 21.52 3.46
C PHE A 672 -11.11 21.99 3.51
N VAL A 673 -11.48 22.86 4.46
CA VAL A 673 -12.79 23.54 4.48
C VAL A 673 -13.01 24.35 3.22
N GLU A 674 -12.02 25.17 2.83
CA GLU A 674 -12.10 25.99 1.62
C GLU A 674 -12.22 25.10 0.36
N LYS A 675 -11.43 24.03 0.27
CA LYS A 675 -11.48 23.11 -0.86
C LYS A 675 -12.77 22.31 -0.94
N PHE A 676 -13.30 21.87 0.18
CA PHE A 676 -14.59 21.21 0.25
C PHE A 676 -15.70 22.16 -0.26
N ASN A 677 -15.75 23.38 0.27
CA ASN A 677 -16.74 24.38 -0.14
C ASN A 677 -16.61 24.75 -1.62
N GLU A 678 -15.39 24.85 -2.16
CA GLU A 678 -15.15 25.04 -3.60
C GLU A 678 -15.76 23.90 -4.42
N MET A 679 -15.60 22.65 -3.97
CA MET A 679 -16.18 21.50 -4.68
C MET A 679 -17.71 21.44 -4.54
N VAL A 680 -18.27 21.85 -3.40
CA VAL A 680 -19.72 21.99 -3.24
C VAL A 680 -20.30 22.99 -4.24
N MET A 681 -19.66 24.14 -4.41
CA MET A 681 -20.11 25.13 -5.41
C MET A 681 -20.09 24.54 -6.83
N LYS A 682 -18.99 23.87 -7.22
CA LYS A 682 -18.90 23.20 -8.53
C LYS A 682 -19.94 22.09 -8.71
N LEU A 683 -20.23 21.34 -7.65
CA LEU A 683 -21.25 20.30 -7.67
C LEU A 683 -22.64 20.91 -7.91
N LYS A 684 -22.96 22.02 -7.24
CA LYS A 684 -24.24 22.73 -7.39
C LYS A 684 -24.40 23.42 -8.76
N GLU A 685 -23.32 23.75 -9.45
CA GLU A 685 -23.37 24.20 -10.86
C GLU A 685 -23.77 23.05 -11.80
N ILE A 686 -23.45 21.80 -11.48
CA ILE A 686 -23.78 20.61 -12.27
C ILE A 686 -25.17 20.10 -11.89
N ALA A 687 -25.43 19.96 -10.62
CA ALA A 687 -26.67 19.47 -10.02
C ALA A 687 -27.02 20.35 -8.81
N LEU A 688 -27.95 21.29 -8.97
CA LEU A 688 -28.32 22.27 -7.93
C LEU A 688 -28.91 21.59 -6.69
N PHE A 689 -29.64 20.50 -6.91
CA PHE A 689 -30.22 19.62 -5.89
C PHE A 689 -29.91 18.17 -6.21
N PRO A 690 -29.89 17.25 -5.23
CA PRO A 690 -29.66 15.84 -5.48
C PRO A 690 -30.59 15.22 -6.54
N GLU A 691 -31.86 15.60 -6.56
CA GLU A 691 -32.86 15.10 -7.52
C GLU A 691 -32.56 15.56 -8.97
N SER A 692 -31.78 16.62 -9.14
CA SER A 692 -31.36 17.07 -10.47
C SER A 692 -30.55 15.99 -11.21
N VAL A 693 -29.88 15.11 -10.47
CA VAL A 693 -29.11 14.00 -11.04
C VAL A 693 -30.02 12.98 -11.74
N ASP A 694 -31.23 12.75 -11.22
CA ASP A 694 -32.19 11.78 -11.78
C ASP A 694 -32.71 12.22 -13.15
N THR A 695 -32.73 13.53 -13.40
CA THR A 695 -33.23 14.11 -14.64
C THR A 695 -32.15 14.35 -15.70
N MET A 696 -30.88 14.03 -15.39
CA MET A 696 -29.77 14.16 -16.33
C MET A 696 -29.88 13.13 -17.46
N GLN A 697 -30.24 13.59 -18.65
CA GLN A 697 -30.30 12.75 -19.86
C GLN A 697 -28.94 12.58 -20.55
N ASN A 698 -28.01 13.49 -20.30
CA ASN A 698 -26.70 13.51 -20.94
C ASN A 698 -25.68 12.77 -20.04
N GLU A 699 -25.09 11.72 -20.56
CA GLU A 699 -24.05 10.94 -19.86
C GLU A 699 -22.81 11.77 -19.53
N ASP A 700 -22.45 12.77 -20.32
CA ASP A 700 -21.33 13.66 -20.02
C ASP A 700 -21.57 14.51 -18.76
N ASP A 701 -22.82 14.88 -18.48
CA ASP A 701 -23.17 15.63 -17.27
C ASP A 701 -23.22 14.70 -16.05
N GLN A 702 -23.73 13.47 -16.22
CA GLN A 702 -23.64 12.42 -15.19
C GLN A 702 -22.17 12.13 -14.82
N LYS A 703 -21.30 12.06 -15.83
CA LYS A 703 -19.86 11.89 -15.63
C LYS A 703 -19.24 13.06 -14.86
N LYS A 704 -19.56 14.32 -15.23
CA LYS A 704 -19.08 15.49 -14.48
C LYS A 704 -19.53 15.45 -13.02
N PHE A 705 -20.76 15.04 -12.77
CA PHE A 705 -21.28 14.86 -11.42
C PHE A 705 -20.45 13.83 -10.65
N VAL A 706 -20.23 12.62 -11.22
CA VAL A 706 -19.47 11.55 -10.58
C VAL A 706 -18.04 11.99 -10.23
N VAL A 707 -17.35 12.64 -11.17
CA VAL A 707 -15.98 13.12 -10.96
C VAL A 707 -15.93 14.20 -9.86
N THR A 708 -16.85 15.17 -9.91
CA THR A 708 -16.89 16.28 -8.95
C THR A 708 -17.25 15.78 -7.54
N PHE A 709 -18.24 14.91 -7.43
CA PHE A 709 -18.66 14.35 -6.14
C PHE A 709 -17.56 13.46 -5.53
N ARG A 710 -16.84 12.70 -6.35
CA ARG A 710 -15.66 11.93 -5.89
C ARG A 710 -14.58 12.84 -5.29
N GLU A 711 -14.24 13.93 -5.95
CA GLU A 711 -13.24 14.90 -5.44
C GLU A 711 -13.73 15.59 -4.16
N LEU A 712 -15.02 15.96 -4.10
CA LEU A 712 -15.65 16.48 -2.88
C LEU A 712 -15.49 15.49 -1.72
N THR A 713 -15.80 14.23 -1.95
CA THR A 713 -15.67 13.17 -0.94
C THR A 713 -14.24 13.01 -0.43
N LYS A 714 -13.21 13.14 -1.28
CA LYS A 714 -11.81 13.12 -0.85
C LYS A 714 -11.48 14.25 0.14
N TYR A 715 -11.97 15.45 -0.12
CA TYR A 715 -11.78 16.56 0.81
C TYR A 715 -12.53 16.35 2.12
N LEU A 716 -13.76 15.83 2.07
CA LEU A 716 -14.52 15.47 3.26
C LEU A 716 -13.74 14.43 4.10
N GLN A 717 -13.20 13.41 3.47
CA GLN A 717 -12.43 12.39 4.17
C GLN A 717 -11.16 12.96 4.83
N SER A 718 -10.52 13.93 4.19
CA SER A 718 -9.41 14.63 4.80
C SER A 718 -9.89 15.44 6.02
N LEU A 719 -11.01 16.16 5.92
CA LEU A 719 -11.61 16.90 7.03
C LEU A 719 -11.95 16.02 8.23
N GLN A 720 -12.48 14.82 7.99
CA GLN A 720 -12.88 13.88 9.05
C GLN A 720 -11.68 13.37 9.90
N THR A 721 -10.44 13.56 9.46
CA THR A 721 -9.24 13.25 10.26
C THR A 721 -8.91 14.33 11.29
N PHE A 722 -9.49 15.51 11.18
CA PHE A 722 -9.27 16.62 12.10
C PHE A 722 -10.28 16.57 13.26
N ILE A 723 -9.82 16.95 14.45
CA ILE A 723 -10.63 16.96 15.67
C ILE A 723 -11.72 18.04 15.60
N GLU A 724 -11.40 19.13 14.89
CA GLU A 724 -12.29 20.28 14.70
C GLU A 724 -13.48 19.97 13.79
N PHE A 725 -13.46 18.85 13.09
CA PHE A 725 -14.48 18.54 12.10
C PHE A 725 -15.85 18.27 12.72
N SER A 726 -16.84 19.00 12.25
CA SER A 726 -18.27 18.73 12.45
C SER A 726 -19.08 19.32 11.30
N PHE A 727 -20.08 18.58 10.80
CA PHE A 727 -21.02 19.13 9.81
C PHE A 727 -21.87 20.27 10.36
N ASP A 728 -22.08 20.31 11.68
CA ASP A 728 -22.93 21.31 12.36
C ASP A 728 -22.25 22.66 12.54
N GLN A 729 -20.99 22.81 12.12
CA GLN A 729 -20.28 24.09 12.18
C GLN A 729 -20.58 24.92 10.94
N ASP A 730 -20.75 26.24 11.16
CA ASP A 730 -21.05 27.23 10.11
C ASP A 730 -20.00 27.35 8.99
N ALA A 731 -18.88 26.62 9.08
CA ALA A 731 -17.79 26.67 8.10
C ALA A 731 -18.09 25.90 6.82
N LEU A 732 -18.99 24.91 6.84
CA LEU A 732 -19.34 24.08 5.70
C LEU A 732 -20.66 24.54 5.08
N ILE A 733 -20.68 24.69 3.74
CA ILE A 733 -21.84 25.14 2.97
C ILE A 733 -22.75 24.00 2.48
N MET A 734 -22.49 22.78 2.94
CA MET A 734 -23.30 21.58 2.68
C MET A 734 -23.57 20.89 4.01
N SER A 735 -24.81 20.52 4.28
CA SER A 735 -25.16 19.72 5.45
C SER A 735 -24.78 18.24 5.25
N GLU A 736 -24.71 17.49 6.34
CA GLU A 736 -24.50 16.03 6.28
C GLU A 736 -25.60 15.35 5.48
N GLN A 737 -26.87 15.76 5.69
CA GLN A 737 -28.00 15.22 4.96
C GLN A 737 -27.88 15.44 3.45
N GLU A 738 -27.58 16.67 3.04
CA GLU A 738 -27.40 17.00 1.60
C GLU A 738 -26.25 16.18 0.98
N TYR A 739 -25.16 15.97 1.72
CA TYR A 739 -24.07 15.10 1.27
C TYR A 739 -24.53 13.66 1.08
N GLN A 740 -25.28 13.09 2.00
CA GLN A 740 -25.80 11.71 1.92
C GLN A 740 -26.77 11.54 0.75
N ASP A 741 -27.59 12.57 0.48
CA ASP A 741 -28.51 12.56 -0.65
C ASP A 741 -27.76 12.51 -1.99
N TYR A 742 -26.74 13.35 -2.18
CA TYR A 742 -25.86 13.28 -3.37
C TYR A 742 -25.11 11.96 -3.44
N LYS A 743 -24.67 11.41 -2.31
CA LYS A 743 -24.02 10.10 -2.23
C LYS A 743 -24.95 8.98 -2.71
N SER A 744 -26.20 9.03 -2.35
CA SER A 744 -27.22 8.09 -2.83
C SER A 744 -27.34 8.12 -4.35
N LYS A 745 -27.34 9.32 -4.95
CA LYS A 745 -27.39 9.48 -6.43
C LYS A 745 -26.12 8.96 -7.12
N TYR A 746 -24.96 9.18 -6.51
CA TYR A 746 -23.70 8.64 -6.99
C TYR A 746 -23.71 7.09 -7.01
N LEU A 747 -24.17 6.46 -5.93
CA LEU A 747 -24.30 5.01 -5.82
C LEU A 747 -25.33 4.44 -6.80
N MET A 748 -26.44 5.18 -7.05
CA MET A 748 -27.43 4.82 -8.06
C MET A 748 -26.83 4.78 -9.47
N LEU A 749 -26.04 5.79 -9.86
CA LEU A 749 -25.35 5.80 -11.16
C LEU A 749 -24.35 4.65 -11.29
N TYR A 750 -23.64 4.34 -10.21
CA TYR A 750 -22.75 3.18 -10.15
C TYR A 750 -23.51 1.84 -10.34
N SER A 751 -24.65 1.69 -9.69
CA SER A 751 -25.46 0.49 -9.81
C SER A 751 -26.02 0.33 -11.23
N ARG A 752 -26.46 1.42 -11.89
CA ARG A 752 -26.87 1.42 -13.29
C ARG A 752 -25.73 0.97 -14.21
N GLN A 753 -24.52 1.51 -14.03
CA GLN A 753 -23.34 1.09 -14.79
C GLN A 753 -23.08 -0.42 -14.67
N LYS A 754 -23.30 -1.02 -13.50
CA LYS A 754 -23.13 -2.45 -13.28
C LYS A 754 -24.18 -3.30 -14.00
N THR A 755 -25.41 -2.81 -14.08
CA THR A 755 -26.56 -3.54 -14.63
C THR A 755 -26.59 -3.45 -16.16
N ASP A 756 -26.29 -2.29 -16.73
CA ASP A 756 -26.36 -2.02 -18.17
C ASP A 756 -25.04 -2.30 -18.92
N ARG A 757 -24.27 -3.27 -18.48
CA ARG A 757 -22.97 -3.63 -19.07
C ARG A 757 -22.98 -4.03 -20.54
N GLU A 758 -24.15 -4.17 -21.16
CA GLU A 758 -24.29 -4.52 -22.57
C GLU A 758 -24.37 -3.28 -23.48
N VAL A 759 -24.53 -2.08 -22.92
CA VAL A 759 -24.60 -0.82 -23.68
C VAL A 759 -23.26 -0.08 -23.56
N VAL A 760 -22.76 0.44 -24.67
CA VAL A 760 -21.57 1.31 -24.67
C VAL A 760 -21.97 2.65 -24.05
N SER A 761 -21.60 2.90 -22.82
CA SER A 761 -21.87 4.10 -22.04
C SER A 761 -20.56 4.84 -21.70
N VAL A 762 -20.58 6.15 -21.73
CA VAL A 762 -19.46 7.01 -21.29
C VAL A 762 -19.13 6.76 -19.79
N LEU A 763 -20.12 6.36 -19.00
CA LEU A 763 -19.94 6.00 -17.59
C LEU A 763 -19.09 4.72 -17.39
N ASN A 764 -18.97 3.88 -18.42
CA ASN A 764 -18.15 2.66 -18.32
C ASN A 764 -16.66 2.96 -18.17
N ASP A 765 -16.22 4.13 -18.59
CA ASP A 765 -14.82 4.56 -18.46
C ASP A 765 -14.59 5.48 -17.24
N VAL A 766 -15.63 5.74 -16.44
CA VAL A 766 -15.53 6.56 -15.22
C VAL A 766 -15.14 5.69 -14.02
N ASP A 767 -14.14 6.14 -13.29
CA ASP A 767 -13.73 5.53 -12.02
C ASP A 767 -14.62 6.03 -10.88
N PHE A 768 -15.49 5.17 -10.40
CA PHE A 768 -16.43 5.50 -9.32
C PHE A 768 -15.80 5.45 -7.91
N CYS A 769 -14.57 5.02 -7.74
CA CYS A 769 -13.88 4.98 -6.42
C CYS A 769 -14.81 4.58 -5.26
N ILE A 770 -15.45 3.44 -5.37
CA ILE A 770 -16.43 2.97 -4.36
C ILE A 770 -15.81 2.86 -2.96
N GLU A 771 -14.51 2.59 -2.88
CA GLU A 771 -13.77 2.57 -1.61
C GLU A 771 -13.89 3.87 -0.81
N LEU A 772 -14.05 5.01 -1.49
CA LEU A 772 -14.31 6.30 -0.84
C LEU A 772 -15.71 6.33 -0.22
N MET A 773 -16.67 5.65 -0.82
CA MET A 773 -18.05 5.60 -0.36
C MET A 773 -18.26 4.57 0.75
N GLU A 774 -17.52 3.46 0.72
CA GLU A 774 -17.54 2.41 1.74
C GLU A 774 -16.93 2.85 3.08
N SER A 775 -16.12 3.88 3.08
CA SER A 775 -15.49 4.39 4.31
C SER A 775 -16.46 5.18 5.20
N ASP A 776 -17.53 5.72 4.66
CA ASP A 776 -18.68 6.15 5.45
C ASP A 776 -19.48 4.91 5.80
N ARG A 777 -19.39 4.47 7.06
CA ARG A 777 -20.14 3.30 7.51
C ARG A 777 -21.61 3.50 7.17
N ILE A 778 -22.18 2.57 6.41
CA ILE A 778 -23.62 2.36 6.40
C ILE A 778 -24.01 2.15 7.87
N ASN A 779 -24.52 3.17 8.50
CA ASN A 779 -24.99 3.09 9.89
C ASN A 779 -26.52 2.95 9.90
N VAL A 780 -27.08 2.69 11.07
CA VAL A 780 -28.53 2.54 11.22
C VAL A 780 -29.27 3.81 10.75
N ALA A 781 -28.71 5.00 11.00
CA ALA A 781 -29.30 6.28 10.58
C ALA A 781 -29.35 6.39 9.03
N TYR A 782 -28.33 5.94 8.32
CA TYR A 782 -28.33 5.89 6.84
C TYR A 782 -29.43 4.97 6.31
N ILE A 783 -29.55 3.76 6.86
CA ILE A 783 -30.60 2.80 6.45
C ILE A 783 -31.99 3.35 6.76
N MET A 784 -32.18 3.95 7.94
CA MET A 784 -33.45 4.58 8.28
C MET A 784 -33.78 5.72 7.33
N ASN A 785 -32.79 6.45 6.87
CA ASN A 785 -32.96 7.50 5.88
C ASN A 785 -33.37 6.96 4.50
N LEU A 786 -32.74 5.86 4.06
CA LEU A 786 -33.17 5.16 2.82
C LEU A 786 -34.62 4.68 2.93
N ILE A 787 -35.03 4.19 4.11
CA ILE A 787 -36.41 3.75 4.35
C ILE A 787 -37.39 4.93 4.29
N ARG A 788 -37.03 6.12 4.83
CA ARG A 788 -37.87 7.33 4.73
C ARG A 788 -38.03 7.85 3.30
N ASN A 789 -37.07 7.58 2.44
CA ASN A 789 -37.06 8.00 1.03
C ASN A 789 -37.67 6.96 0.08
N ILE A 790 -38.32 5.91 0.56
CA ILE A 790 -39.07 4.96 -0.25
C ILE A 790 -40.22 5.67 -0.95
N HIS A 791 -40.39 5.43 -2.24
CA HIS A 791 -41.50 5.98 -3.03
C HIS A 791 -42.80 5.20 -2.76
N PHE A 792 -43.56 5.65 -1.77
CA PHE A 792 -44.82 4.98 -1.37
C PHE A 792 -45.92 5.12 -2.42
N ASP A 793 -45.88 6.13 -3.26
CA ASP A 793 -46.90 6.43 -4.28
C ASP A 793 -46.83 5.50 -5.53
N ASP A 794 -45.67 4.83 -5.76
CA ASP A 794 -45.48 3.89 -6.87
C ASP A 794 -45.14 2.49 -6.34
N PRO A 795 -46.07 1.51 -6.44
CA PRO A 795 -45.80 0.17 -5.93
C PRO A 795 -44.59 -0.54 -6.52
N LYS A 796 -44.28 -0.31 -7.79
CA LYS A 796 -43.10 -0.92 -8.43
C LYS A 796 -41.81 -0.30 -7.95
N GLN A 797 -41.81 1.01 -7.76
CA GLN A 797 -40.64 1.72 -7.23
C GLN A 797 -40.45 1.38 -5.74
N LYS A 798 -41.52 1.27 -4.98
CA LYS A 798 -41.50 0.83 -3.58
C LYS A 798 -40.84 -0.56 -3.43
N ASP A 799 -41.23 -1.53 -4.25
CA ASP A 799 -40.63 -2.86 -4.22
C ASP A 799 -39.15 -2.83 -4.61
N TYR A 800 -38.79 -1.99 -5.55
CA TYR A 800 -37.40 -1.81 -5.95
C TYR A 800 -36.56 -1.17 -4.83
N ASP A 801 -37.06 -0.13 -4.20
CA ASP A 801 -36.40 0.59 -3.10
C ASP A 801 -36.20 -0.35 -1.89
N ILE A 802 -37.21 -1.11 -1.51
CA ILE A 802 -37.13 -2.12 -0.43
C ILE A 802 -36.06 -3.16 -0.76
N LYS A 803 -36.02 -3.65 -1.98
CA LYS A 803 -35.01 -4.63 -2.42
C LYS A 803 -33.60 -4.04 -2.38
N HIS A 804 -33.45 -2.79 -2.83
CA HIS A 804 -32.16 -2.08 -2.78
C HIS A 804 -31.65 -1.92 -1.35
N ILE A 805 -32.53 -1.53 -0.41
CA ILE A 805 -32.16 -1.37 1.02
C ILE A 805 -31.73 -2.70 1.62
N LYS A 806 -32.41 -3.81 1.27
CA LYS A 806 -32.02 -5.16 1.70
C LYS A 806 -30.65 -5.59 1.14
N ASP A 807 -30.38 -5.26 -0.11
CA ASP A 807 -29.08 -5.54 -0.74
C ASP A 807 -27.95 -4.73 -0.04
N GLU A 808 -28.20 -3.50 0.37
CA GLU A 808 -27.27 -2.68 1.15
C GLU A 808 -27.06 -3.25 2.57
N LEU A 809 -28.12 -3.65 3.26
CA LEU A 809 -28.04 -4.34 4.56
C LEU A 809 -27.22 -5.63 4.47
N GLY A 810 -27.35 -6.39 3.38
CA GLY A 810 -26.59 -7.63 3.15
C GLY A 810 -25.10 -7.44 2.85
N ARG A 811 -24.69 -6.22 2.51
CA ARG A 811 -23.28 -5.87 2.17
C ARG A 811 -22.54 -5.15 3.28
N THR A 812 -23.20 -4.83 4.37
CA THR A 812 -22.61 -4.06 5.45
C THR A 812 -21.53 -4.84 6.18
N ASP A 813 -20.42 -4.20 6.48
CA ASP A 813 -19.37 -4.66 7.38
C ASP A 813 -19.36 -3.90 8.72
N ASN A 814 -20.32 -2.97 8.91
CA ASN A 814 -20.46 -2.18 10.12
C ASN A 814 -20.94 -3.08 11.29
N PRO A 815 -20.15 -3.25 12.37
CA PRO A 815 -20.51 -4.11 13.48
C PRO A 815 -21.82 -3.72 14.20
N GLN A 816 -22.13 -2.43 14.27
CA GLN A 816 -23.39 -1.96 14.88
C GLN A 816 -24.58 -2.26 13.97
N LEU A 817 -24.44 -2.04 12.67
CA LEU A 817 -25.48 -2.35 11.71
C LEU A 817 -25.65 -3.87 11.54
N LEU A 818 -24.56 -4.64 11.53
CA LEU A 818 -24.63 -6.13 11.50
C LEU A 818 -25.47 -6.69 12.65
N ARG A 819 -25.44 -6.07 13.83
CA ARG A 819 -26.28 -6.46 14.97
C ARG A 819 -27.76 -6.15 14.74
N LYS A 820 -28.07 -5.11 13.97
CA LYS A 820 -29.44 -4.65 13.67
C LYS A 820 -29.97 -5.10 12.31
N VAL A 821 -29.14 -5.77 11.47
CA VAL A 821 -29.54 -6.21 10.11
C VAL A 821 -30.81 -7.05 10.14
N GLU A 822 -30.89 -8.02 11.04
CA GLU A 822 -32.07 -8.91 11.15
C GLU A 822 -33.32 -8.13 11.53
N ILE A 823 -33.19 -7.14 12.43
CA ILE A 823 -34.31 -6.29 12.89
C ILE A 823 -34.77 -5.39 11.73
N LEU A 824 -33.83 -4.76 11.04
CA LEU A 824 -34.14 -3.86 9.92
C LEU A 824 -34.73 -4.62 8.72
N GLN A 825 -34.23 -5.81 8.42
CA GLN A 825 -34.82 -6.68 7.39
C GLN A 825 -36.24 -7.11 7.78
N ALA A 826 -36.46 -7.53 9.03
CA ALA A 826 -37.78 -7.88 9.51
C ALA A 826 -38.75 -6.67 9.54
N PHE A 827 -38.26 -5.48 9.85
CA PHE A 827 -39.04 -4.24 9.77
C PHE A 827 -39.46 -3.93 8.33
N LEU A 828 -38.55 -4.03 7.37
CA LEU A 828 -38.85 -3.87 5.95
C LEU A 828 -39.90 -4.87 5.46
N ASP A 829 -39.78 -6.14 5.87
CA ASP A 829 -40.68 -7.22 5.43
C ASP A 829 -42.07 -7.17 6.04
N ARG A 830 -42.19 -6.78 7.31
CA ARG A 830 -43.41 -6.91 8.07
C ARG A 830 -44.21 -5.61 8.18
N VAL A 831 -43.48 -4.47 8.24
CA VAL A 831 -44.07 -3.18 8.51
C VAL A 831 -44.07 -2.26 7.29
N VAL A 832 -42.89 -2.00 6.72
CA VAL A 832 -42.72 -1.03 5.60
C VAL A 832 -43.53 -1.42 4.37
N VAL A 833 -43.68 -2.71 4.08
CA VAL A 833 -44.54 -3.20 2.98
C VAL A 833 -45.99 -2.73 3.13
N GLY A 834 -46.49 -2.64 4.38
CA GLY A 834 -47.86 -2.25 4.70
C GLY A 834 -48.07 -0.73 4.88
N LEU A 835 -47.03 0.11 5.00
CA LEU A 835 -47.15 1.55 5.18
C LEU A 835 -47.54 2.25 3.86
N GLU A 836 -48.31 3.32 3.99
CA GLU A 836 -48.77 4.14 2.88
C GLU A 836 -48.02 5.50 2.81
N SER A 837 -47.30 5.90 3.87
CA SER A 837 -46.61 7.20 3.97
C SER A 837 -45.28 7.07 4.69
N ALA A 838 -44.31 7.91 4.31
CA ALA A 838 -43.01 8.03 4.96
C ALA A 838 -43.10 8.64 6.39
N ASP A 839 -44.13 9.42 6.69
CA ASP A 839 -44.28 10.14 7.97
C ASP A 839 -44.51 9.19 9.17
N GLU A 840 -44.92 7.96 8.90
CA GLU A 840 -45.22 6.95 9.94
C GLU A 840 -43.99 6.08 10.29
N ILE A 841 -42.89 6.15 9.51
CA ILE A 841 -41.78 5.20 9.60
C ILE A 841 -41.09 5.24 10.96
N ASP A 842 -40.80 6.40 11.51
CA ASP A 842 -40.06 6.52 12.79
C ASP A 842 -40.87 5.99 13.98
N ALA A 843 -42.16 6.28 14.00
CA ALA A 843 -43.09 5.74 15.02
C ALA A 843 -43.22 4.24 14.87
N ALA A 844 -43.42 3.75 13.64
CA ALA A 844 -43.58 2.34 13.34
C ALA A 844 -42.30 1.54 13.65
N TYR A 845 -41.12 2.15 13.42
CA TYR A 845 -39.85 1.48 13.74
C TYR A 845 -39.66 1.37 15.26
N ASN A 846 -39.91 2.43 16.00
CA ASN A 846 -39.80 2.42 17.47
C ASN A 846 -40.73 1.39 18.10
N ASP A 847 -41.97 1.32 17.62
CA ASP A 847 -42.95 0.34 18.10
C ASP A 847 -42.52 -1.09 17.77
N PHE A 848 -42.05 -1.32 16.54
CA PHE A 848 -41.55 -2.60 16.10
C PHE A 848 -40.29 -3.06 16.85
N GLU A 849 -39.32 -2.14 17.08
CA GLU A 849 -38.11 -2.43 17.86
C GLU A 849 -38.45 -2.81 19.31
N ASN A 850 -39.39 -2.09 19.94
CA ASN A 850 -39.85 -2.38 21.30
C ASN A 850 -40.60 -3.72 21.40
N GLU A 851 -41.38 -4.07 20.39
CA GLU A 851 -42.05 -5.36 20.31
C GLU A 851 -41.03 -6.50 20.10
N ALA A 852 -40.07 -6.33 19.18
CA ALA A 852 -39.00 -7.30 18.93
C ALA A 852 -38.15 -7.52 20.21
N LYS A 853 -37.81 -6.48 20.95
CA LYS A 853 -37.15 -6.60 22.28
C LYS A 853 -37.91 -7.50 23.23
N ARG A 854 -39.22 -7.30 23.36
CA ARG A 854 -40.08 -8.07 24.26
C ARG A 854 -40.21 -9.51 23.80
N GLU A 855 -40.43 -9.75 22.50
CA GLU A 855 -40.54 -11.09 21.93
C GLU A 855 -39.28 -11.91 22.18
N GLU A 856 -38.08 -11.33 22.01
CA GLU A 856 -36.80 -12.00 22.23
C GLU A 856 -36.58 -12.38 23.70
N ILE A 857 -36.94 -11.48 24.65
CA ILE A 857 -36.89 -11.77 26.08
C ILE A 857 -37.83 -12.93 26.44
N VAL A 858 -39.07 -12.89 25.95
CA VAL A 858 -40.08 -13.91 26.23
C VAL A 858 -39.67 -15.26 25.61
N ALA A 859 -39.12 -15.26 24.40
CA ALA A 859 -38.66 -16.46 23.73
C ALA A 859 -37.50 -17.15 24.48
N PHE A 860 -36.52 -16.34 24.95
CA PHE A 860 -35.40 -16.86 25.75
C PHE A 860 -35.88 -17.37 27.10
N ALA A 861 -36.75 -16.61 27.78
CA ALA A 861 -37.34 -17.00 29.06
C ALA A 861 -38.10 -18.34 28.97
N LYS A 862 -38.86 -18.51 27.89
CA LYS A 862 -39.58 -19.76 27.61
C LYS A 862 -38.65 -20.93 27.33
N THR A 863 -37.55 -20.68 26.60
CA THR A 863 -36.56 -21.71 26.25
C THR A 863 -35.81 -22.22 27.49
N GLU A 864 -35.46 -21.36 28.38
CA GLU A 864 -34.75 -21.68 29.61
C GLU A 864 -35.67 -21.98 30.82
N ASP A 865 -36.97 -21.87 30.59
CA ASP A 865 -38.02 -22.12 31.60
C ASP A 865 -37.78 -21.26 32.86
N ILE A 866 -37.65 -19.95 32.65
CA ILE A 866 -37.50 -18.88 33.66
C ILE A 866 -38.54 -17.79 33.46
N ASP A 867 -38.73 -16.93 34.51
CA ASP A 867 -39.65 -15.81 34.41
C ASP A 867 -39.11 -14.68 33.50
N ALA A 868 -39.91 -14.25 32.53
CA ALA A 868 -39.57 -13.16 31.62
C ALA A 868 -39.49 -11.81 32.33
N SER A 869 -40.29 -11.60 33.41
CA SER A 869 -40.23 -10.36 34.22
C SER A 869 -38.90 -10.23 34.94
N MET A 870 -38.38 -11.32 35.46
CA MET A 870 -37.07 -11.35 36.11
C MET A 870 -35.96 -10.96 35.13
N LEU A 871 -36.01 -11.47 33.88
CA LEU A 871 -35.03 -11.10 32.84
C LEU A 871 -35.13 -9.63 32.49
N THR A 872 -36.34 -9.09 32.35
CA THR A 872 -36.56 -7.67 32.04
C THR A 872 -35.96 -6.78 33.10
N ASP A 873 -36.15 -7.12 34.38
CA ASP A 873 -35.61 -6.37 35.51
C ASP A 873 -34.06 -6.40 35.52
N ILE A 874 -33.47 -7.57 35.25
CA ILE A 874 -32.00 -7.70 35.22
C ILE A 874 -31.39 -6.95 34.01
N ILE A 875 -32.04 -6.97 32.85
CA ILE A 875 -31.64 -6.19 31.67
C ILE A 875 -31.66 -4.71 32.01
N SER A 876 -32.75 -4.21 32.61
CA SER A 876 -32.89 -2.81 33.02
C SER A 876 -31.84 -2.39 34.06
N GLU A 877 -31.51 -3.25 35.02
CA GLU A 877 -30.45 -3.03 35.99
C GLU A 877 -29.07 -2.97 35.30
N TYR A 878 -28.82 -3.82 34.31
CA TYR A 878 -27.59 -3.83 33.55
C TYR A 878 -27.45 -2.61 32.63
N GLU A 879 -28.51 -2.21 31.94
CA GLU A 879 -28.55 -0.99 31.12
C GLU A 879 -28.26 0.27 31.95
N PHE A 880 -28.75 0.32 33.20
CA PHE A 880 -28.54 1.43 34.11
C PHE A 880 -27.15 1.46 34.76
N SER A 881 -26.65 0.30 35.21
CA SER A 881 -25.42 0.22 36.04
C SER A 881 -24.16 -0.10 35.24
N GLY A 882 -24.29 -0.68 34.04
CA GLY A 882 -23.18 -1.21 33.25
C GLY A 882 -22.45 -2.42 33.89
N THR A 883 -22.97 -2.90 35.01
CA THR A 883 -22.35 -4.00 35.76
C THR A 883 -23.32 -5.17 35.94
N MET A 884 -22.80 -6.39 35.79
CA MET A 884 -23.60 -7.61 35.93
C MET A 884 -23.09 -8.45 37.09
N ASP A 885 -23.93 -8.73 38.07
CA ASP A 885 -23.62 -9.57 39.21
C ASP A 885 -24.22 -10.98 39.02
N ALA A 886 -23.37 -11.94 38.65
CA ALA A 886 -23.75 -13.33 38.49
C ALA A 886 -24.29 -13.97 39.79
N GLY A 887 -23.93 -13.44 40.96
CA GLY A 887 -24.47 -13.84 42.24
C GLY A 887 -25.94 -13.45 42.40
N ASN A 888 -26.27 -12.18 42.07
CA ASN A 888 -27.63 -11.68 42.09
C ASN A 888 -28.55 -12.44 41.12
N ILE A 889 -28.05 -12.70 39.88
CA ILE A 889 -28.80 -13.48 38.89
C ILE A 889 -29.07 -14.90 39.43
N ARG A 890 -28.06 -15.55 40.01
CA ARG A 890 -28.21 -16.89 40.58
C ARG A 890 -29.26 -16.93 41.67
N ASP A 891 -29.32 -15.94 42.53
CA ASP A 891 -30.19 -15.92 43.70
C ASP A 891 -31.67 -15.63 43.31
N ARG A 892 -31.92 -14.94 42.20
CA ARG A 892 -33.25 -14.70 41.61
C ARG A 892 -33.82 -15.91 40.86
N ILE A 893 -33.01 -16.94 40.53
CA ILE A 893 -33.50 -18.16 39.90
C ILE A 893 -34.17 -19.04 40.99
N GLU A 894 -35.49 -19.04 41.07
CA GLU A 894 -36.28 -19.81 42.04
C GLU A 894 -36.28 -21.32 41.78
N LYS A 895 -35.90 -21.75 40.57
CA LYS A 895 -35.95 -23.15 40.13
C LYS A 895 -34.94 -24.00 40.91
N PRO A 896 -35.33 -25.13 41.52
CA PRO A 896 -34.39 -26.04 42.20
C PRO A 896 -33.56 -26.80 41.17
N LEU A 897 -32.36 -26.33 40.92
CA LEU A 897 -31.40 -26.94 39.98
C LEU A 897 -30.11 -27.38 40.71
N PRO A 898 -29.47 -28.51 40.29
CA PRO A 898 -28.14 -28.83 40.77
C PRO A 898 -27.15 -27.71 40.51
N LEU A 899 -26.20 -27.47 41.42
CA LEU A 899 -25.26 -26.34 41.38
C LEU A 899 -24.55 -26.14 40.03
N LEU A 900 -24.13 -27.20 39.34
CA LEU A 900 -23.50 -27.12 38.02
C LEU A 900 -24.48 -26.68 36.93
N LYS A 901 -25.72 -27.14 36.97
CA LYS A 901 -26.76 -26.74 36.03
C LYS A 901 -27.20 -25.29 36.26
N LYS A 902 -27.32 -24.87 37.54
CA LYS A 902 -27.65 -23.50 37.92
C LYS A 902 -26.56 -22.52 37.45
N ARG A 903 -25.28 -22.88 37.59
CA ARG A 903 -24.15 -22.09 37.08
C ARG A 903 -24.14 -22.00 35.54
N SER A 904 -24.42 -23.07 34.83
CA SER A 904 -24.53 -23.06 33.36
C SER A 904 -25.70 -22.18 32.88
N LEU A 905 -26.86 -22.22 33.56
CA LEU A 905 -27.97 -21.35 33.27
C LEU A 905 -27.63 -19.85 33.49
N VAL A 906 -26.99 -19.53 34.61
CA VAL A 906 -26.53 -18.16 34.88
C VAL A 906 -25.59 -17.66 33.77
N ASN A 907 -24.66 -18.46 33.28
CA ASN A 907 -23.78 -18.07 32.20
C ASN A 907 -24.57 -17.78 30.91
N ARG A 908 -25.55 -18.61 30.54
CA ARG A 908 -26.39 -18.36 29.34
C ARG A 908 -27.26 -17.10 29.50
N ILE A 909 -27.76 -16.84 30.70
CA ILE A 909 -28.49 -15.58 30.98
C ILE A 909 -27.53 -14.37 30.82
N VAL A 910 -26.34 -14.43 31.37
CA VAL A 910 -25.33 -13.36 31.25
C VAL A 910 -24.98 -13.12 29.76
N ASP A 911 -24.76 -14.19 29.00
CA ASP A 911 -24.44 -14.08 27.57
C ASP A 911 -25.62 -13.53 26.78
N PHE A 912 -26.85 -13.97 27.09
CA PHE A 912 -28.06 -13.43 26.47
C PHE A 912 -28.24 -11.94 26.77
N ILE A 913 -28.13 -11.51 28.04
CA ILE A 913 -28.28 -10.10 28.42
C ILE A 913 -27.25 -9.23 27.68
N ARG A 914 -25.98 -9.65 27.59
CA ARG A 914 -24.96 -8.92 26.85
C ARG A 914 -25.33 -8.79 25.37
N GLN A 915 -25.64 -9.90 24.71
CA GLN A 915 -25.99 -9.91 23.30
C GLN A 915 -27.27 -9.09 23.02
N HIS A 916 -28.28 -9.22 23.86
CA HIS A 916 -29.52 -8.46 23.77
C HIS A 916 -29.28 -6.95 23.93
N THR A 917 -28.56 -6.55 24.98
CA THR A 917 -28.26 -5.12 25.21
C THR A 917 -27.37 -4.56 24.07
N GLU A 918 -26.36 -5.29 23.62
CA GLU A 918 -25.51 -4.90 22.50
C GLU A 918 -26.26 -4.80 21.16
N LYS A 919 -27.33 -5.58 20.97
CA LYS A 919 -28.15 -5.59 19.76
C LYS A 919 -29.07 -4.39 19.67
N TYR A 920 -29.57 -3.91 20.82
CA TYR A 920 -30.57 -2.84 20.91
C TYR A 920 -30.02 -1.51 21.41
N GLN A 921 -28.78 -1.39 21.82
CA GLN A 921 -28.06 -0.13 22.02
C GLN A 921 -27.43 0.34 20.71
#